data_a5041d2d5c795f9bbf2180bfd5b00c51
#
_entry.id   a5041d2d5c795f9bbf2180bfd5b00c51
#
_cell.length_a   1.000
_cell.length_b   1.000
_cell.length_c   1.000
_cell.angle_alpha   90.00
_cell.angle_beta   90.00
_cell.angle_gamma   90.00
#
_symmetry.space_group_name_H-M   'P 1'
#
loop_
_entity.id
_entity.type
_entity.pdbx_description
1 polymer ?
#
loop_
_entity_poly.entity_id
_entity_poly.type
_entity_poly.pdbx_seq_one_letter_code
_entity_poly.pdbx_strand_id
1 'polypeptide(L)'
;MSELKTYSYDEAYRATLAYFDGDELAARVWVNKYAMKDSAGNIYEQTPTDMHWRIANEIARIENNYDNPMSAQEVFDVIDHFRYIGPAGSPMTGIGNNHQVASLSNCFVIGLDGDADSYGAIMRIDEEQVQLMKRRGGVGHDLSQLRPKGSPVNNSALTSTGLVPFMERFSNSTREVAQDGRRGALMLSVSIKHPDSEAFIDAKMTEGKVTGANVSVKLDDAFMQAAVDGGDYVQQFPIDSDQPMMTKTINARQLWEKIVHNAWQSAEPGVLFWDTILRESIPDCYADLGFRTVSTNPCGEIPLCPYDSCRLLCVNLYSYVVNPFTPEARFDFDLFRRHARAAQRIMDDIVDLEMEKIDQIMDKIKHDPQSDEVKEAEYHLWEKIRHKSGQGRRIGVGITAEGDMLAAMGLRYGTQEATDFSVEVHRTLALGVYRASVDMARERGAFAIYDAHREEANPFISRIREADPELYADMVKYGRRNIACLTIAPTGTTSLMTQTTSGIEPVFMPVYKRRRKVNPNDADVHVDYVDEVGDSFEEYIVYHRKFLTWMEVNGMDIHKRYSQEEIDQLVARSPYYKATANDVDWLMKVKMQGAIQKWVDHSISVTVNLPNEVDEALVNRLYVEAWRSGCKGCTIYRDGSRSGVMMSVSKKDKKKEKSHQAEAVASPCQRPAVTETRPKELVCDVVRFQNNREKWVAFVGLLDGYPYEIFTGLQDDEEGIVLPKTVTRGKIIKQTNEDGSHRYDFQFENKRGYKTTVEGLSQKFNPEYWNYAKLISGVLRYRMPIDHVIKLVGSLQLNDESINTWKNGVERALKKYIADGTQAKGQMCPACGQETLVYQEGCLICTNCGASRCG
;
A
#
# COMPACT_ATOMS: atom_id res chain seq x y z
N MET A 1 -34.48 23.64 7.39
CA MET A 1 -33.20 23.10 6.89
C MET A 1 -33.36 22.96 5.39
N SER A 2 -32.63 23.73 4.58
CA SER A 2 -32.62 23.50 3.12
C SER A 2 -32.11 22.07 2.91
N GLU A 3 -32.83 21.25 2.13
CA GLU A 3 -32.35 19.94 1.73
C GLU A 3 -30.96 20.12 1.11
N LEU A 4 -29.93 19.49 1.70
CA LEU A 4 -28.59 19.47 1.13
C LEU A 4 -28.67 18.75 -0.22
N LYS A 5 -28.20 19.40 -1.26
CA LYS A 5 -28.16 18.83 -2.61
C LYS A 5 -27.26 17.59 -2.63
N THR A 6 -27.77 16.51 -3.20
CA THR A 6 -27.01 15.28 -3.43
C THR A 6 -26.80 15.02 -4.91
N TYR A 7 -25.78 14.26 -5.22
CA TYR A 7 -25.39 13.90 -6.58
C TYR A 7 -25.30 12.39 -6.72
N SER A 8 -25.68 11.86 -7.87
CA SER A 8 -25.37 10.49 -8.23
C SER A 8 -23.87 10.32 -8.47
N TYR A 9 -23.39 9.06 -8.41
CA TYR A 9 -22.01 8.75 -8.73
C TYR A 9 -21.60 9.26 -10.12
N ASP A 10 -22.46 9.05 -11.13
CA ASP A 10 -22.17 9.44 -12.51
C ASP A 10 -22.10 10.95 -12.69
N GLU A 11 -22.96 11.72 -12.01
CA GLU A 11 -22.90 13.19 -12.04
C GLU A 11 -21.61 13.69 -11.41
N ALA A 12 -21.26 13.22 -10.21
CA ALA A 12 -20.02 13.59 -9.54
C ALA A 12 -18.78 13.16 -10.35
N TYR A 13 -18.78 11.93 -10.90
CA TYR A 13 -17.66 11.42 -11.69
C TYR A 13 -17.44 12.24 -12.97
N ARG A 14 -18.50 12.55 -13.76
CA ARG A 14 -18.38 13.35 -14.99
C ARG A 14 -17.87 14.76 -14.71
N ALA A 15 -18.40 15.41 -13.67
CA ALA A 15 -17.95 16.75 -13.29
C ALA A 15 -16.49 16.73 -12.81
N THR A 16 -16.11 15.73 -12.02
CA THR A 16 -14.74 15.57 -11.52
C THR A 16 -13.76 15.18 -12.63
N LEU A 17 -14.20 14.39 -13.62
CA LEU A 17 -13.39 14.07 -14.80
C LEU A 17 -13.04 15.34 -15.59
N ALA A 18 -14.00 16.25 -15.75
CA ALA A 18 -13.76 17.55 -16.38
C ALA A 18 -12.82 18.42 -15.54
N TYR A 19 -12.96 18.39 -14.19
CA TYR A 19 -12.08 19.10 -13.26
C TYR A 19 -10.61 18.68 -13.40
N PHE A 20 -10.33 17.39 -13.65
CA PHE A 20 -8.98 16.85 -13.83
C PHE A 20 -8.54 16.72 -15.29
N ASP A 21 -9.15 17.49 -16.21
CA ASP A 21 -8.80 17.49 -17.66
C ASP A 21 -8.80 16.08 -18.28
N GLY A 22 -9.77 15.26 -17.92
CA GLY A 22 -9.93 13.90 -18.45
C GLY A 22 -9.10 12.81 -17.74
N ASP A 23 -8.42 13.11 -16.63
CA ASP A 23 -7.72 12.10 -15.83
C ASP A 23 -8.71 11.22 -15.05
N GLU A 24 -9.04 10.06 -15.63
CA GLU A 24 -9.98 9.10 -15.05
C GLU A 24 -9.53 8.58 -13.68
N LEU A 25 -8.23 8.39 -13.49
CA LEU A 25 -7.71 7.83 -12.23
C LEU A 25 -7.88 8.83 -11.09
N ALA A 26 -7.49 10.08 -11.32
CA ALA A 26 -7.67 11.16 -10.34
C ALA A 26 -9.16 11.34 -10.00
N ALA A 27 -10.04 11.37 -11.02
CA ALA A 27 -11.48 11.52 -10.84
C ALA A 27 -12.09 10.37 -10.02
N ARG A 28 -11.80 9.12 -10.37
CA ARG A 28 -12.27 7.94 -9.62
C ARG A 28 -11.79 7.92 -8.18
N VAL A 29 -10.51 8.24 -7.97
CA VAL A 29 -9.92 8.25 -6.62
C VAL A 29 -10.60 9.30 -5.76
N TRP A 30 -10.83 10.50 -6.29
CA TRP A 30 -11.49 11.56 -5.52
C TRP A 30 -12.94 11.20 -5.19
N VAL A 31 -13.76 10.82 -6.17
CA VAL A 31 -15.17 10.47 -5.95
C VAL A 31 -15.32 9.30 -4.97
N ASN A 32 -14.47 8.26 -5.10
CA ASN A 32 -14.59 7.08 -4.25
C ASN A 32 -14.08 7.31 -2.81
N LYS A 33 -13.03 8.11 -2.62
CA LYS A 33 -12.31 8.19 -1.34
C LYS A 33 -12.50 9.49 -0.57
N TYR A 34 -12.78 10.61 -1.26
CA TYR A 34 -12.68 11.95 -0.66
C TYR A 34 -13.95 12.79 -0.73
N ALA A 35 -14.78 12.60 -1.75
CA ALA A 35 -16.08 13.25 -1.82
C ALA A 35 -16.90 12.96 -0.56
N MET A 36 -17.50 13.99 0.03
CA MET A 36 -18.29 13.86 1.25
C MET A 36 -19.51 12.98 1.00
N LYS A 37 -19.67 11.94 1.84
CA LYS A 37 -20.74 10.95 1.77
C LYS A 37 -21.32 10.69 3.14
N ASP A 38 -22.60 10.31 3.16
CA ASP A 38 -23.23 9.72 4.34
C ASP A 38 -23.11 8.17 4.35
N SER A 39 -23.65 7.53 5.37
CA SER A 39 -23.67 6.07 5.52
C SER A 39 -24.58 5.36 4.51
N ALA A 40 -25.48 6.07 3.83
CA ALA A 40 -26.32 5.55 2.76
C ALA A 40 -25.65 5.65 1.37
N GLY A 41 -24.48 6.28 1.29
CA GLY A 41 -23.73 6.47 0.06
C GLY A 41 -24.13 7.70 -0.76
N ASN A 42 -24.97 8.58 -0.21
CA ASN A 42 -25.33 9.85 -0.87
C ASN A 42 -24.08 10.76 -0.94
N ILE A 43 -23.81 11.31 -2.10
CA ILE A 43 -22.64 12.19 -2.35
C ILE A 43 -23.12 13.65 -2.26
N TYR A 44 -22.46 14.46 -1.45
CA TYR A 44 -22.81 15.88 -1.20
C TYR A 44 -21.92 16.87 -1.91
N GLU A 45 -20.88 16.42 -2.58
CA GLU A 45 -19.90 17.24 -3.30
C GLU A 45 -19.81 16.78 -4.75
N GLN A 46 -19.92 17.70 -5.70
CA GLN A 46 -19.87 17.38 -7.12
C GLN A 46 -18.46 17.31 -7.64
N THR A 47 -17.56 18.18 -7.14
CA THR A 47 -16.18 18.31 -7.56
C THR A 47 -15.25 18.60 -6.37
N PRO A 48 -13.92 18.48 -6.53
CA PRO A 48 -12.97 18.92 -5.51
C PRO A 48 -13.12 20.37 -5.08
N THR A 49 -13.65 21.25 -5.93
CA THR A 49 -13.92 22.65 -5.57
C THR A 49 -14.88 22.76 -4.39
N ASP A 50 -15.92 21.94 -4.33
CA ASP A 50 -16.87 21.92 -3.20
C ASP A 50 -16.18 21.51 -1.90
N MET A 51 -15.32 20.50 -1.97
CA MET A 51 -14.47 20.06 -0.86
C MET A 51 -13.52 21.16 -0.40
N HIS A 52 -12.87 21.85 -1.33
CA HIS A 52 -11.94 22.92 -0.98
C HIS A 52 -12.66 24.10 -0.30
N TRP A 53 -13.86 24.46 -0.73
CA TRP A 53 -14.67 25.46 -0.04
C TRP A 53 -15.10 25.01 1.36
N ARG A 54 -15.48 23.74 1.52
CA ARG A 54 -15.80 23.19 2.84
C ARG A 54 -14.60 23.32 3.79
N ILE A 55 -13.41 22.93 3.33
CA ILE A 55 -12.16 23.02 4.11
C ILE A 55 -11.83 24.50 4.40
N ALA A 56 -11.88 25.36 3.41
CA ALA A 56 -11.55 26.80 3.56
C ALA A 56 -12.48 27.50 4.55
N ASN A 57 -13.78 27.20 4.51
CA ASN A 57 -14.74 27.77 5.46
C ASN A 57 -14.48 27.32 6.91
N GLU A 58 -14.14 26.06 7.12
CA GLU A 58 -13.83 25.52 8.45
C GLU A 58 -12.52 26.08 9.01
N ILE A 59 -11.48 26.21 8.19
CA ILE A 59 -10.22 26.88 8.57
C ILE A 59 -10.50 28.34 8.95
N ALA A 60 -11.23 29.08 8.10
CA ALA A 60 -11.58 30.49 8.40
C ALA A 60 -12.44 30.60 9.69
N ARG A 61 -13.28 29.61 9.99
CA ARG A 61 -14.04 29.56 11.25
C ARG A 61 -13.11 29.50 12.46
N ILE A 62 -12.06 28.67 12.39
CA ILE A 62 -11.04 28.59 13.44
C ILE A 62 -10.23 29.88 13.51
N GLU A 63 -9.77 30.39 12.37
CA GLU A 63 -9.00 31.62 12.26
C GLU A 63 -9.70 32.83 12.93
N ASN A 64 -11.03 32.92 12.82
CA ASN A 64 -11.83 33.98 13.45
C ASN A 64 -11.78 33.98 14.98
N ASN A 65 -11.20 32.98 15.63
CA ASN A 65 -10.94 32.99 17.07
C ASN A 65 -9.64 33.73 17.43
N TYR A 66 -8.84 34.13 16.44
CA TYR A 66 -7.50 34.72 16.63
C TYR A 66 -7.36 36.08 15.95
N ASP A 67 -6.31 36.81 16.31
CA ASP A 67 -5.98 38.09 15.67
C ASP A 67 -5.49 37.85 14.21
N ASN A 68 -5.80 38.79 13.34
CA ASN A 68 -5.40 38.77 11.92
C ASN A 68 -5.78 37.45 11.17
N PRO A 69 -7.07 37.07 11.18
CA PRO A 69 -7.52 35.81 10.60
C PRO A 69 -7.33 35.74 9.09
N MET A 70 -6.91 34.57 8.59
CA MET A 70 -7.00 34.25 7.18
C MET A 70 -8.49 34.09 6.80
N SER A 71 -8.88 34.70 5.69
CA SER A 71 -10.21 34.56 5.12
C SER A 71 -10.39 33.18 4.42
N ALA A 72 -11.62 32.72 4.29
CA ALA A 72 -11.92 31.53 3.51
C ALA A 72 -11.43 31.63 2.06
N GLN A 73 -11.43 32.82 1.45
CA GLN A 73 -10.93 33.02 0.10
C GLN A 73 -9.41 32.83 0.04
N GLU A 74 -8.65 33.39 0.99
CA GLU A 74 -7.19 33.21 1.03
C GLU A 74 -6.81 31.74 1.21
N VAL A 75 -7.53 30.99 2.05
CA VAL A 75 -7.32 29.54 2.20
C VAL A 75 -7.67 28.79 0.91
N PHE A 76 -8.82 29.11 0.31
CA PHE A 76 -9.26 28.51 -0.94
C PHE A 76 -8.24 28.73 -2.08
N ASP A 77 -7.71 29.94 -2.23
CA ASP A 77 -6.77 30.30 -3.31
C ASP A 77 -5.47 29.48 -3.26
N VAL A 78 -5.06 29.00 -2.10
CA VAL A 78 -3.83 28.20 -1.97
C VAL A 78 -4.09 26.69 -2.09
N ILE A 79 -5.33 26.20 -1.83
CA ILE A 79 -5.64 24.77 -1.88
C ILE A 79 -6.38 24.35 -3.15
N ASP A 80 -7.08 25.27 -3.84
CA ASP A 80 -7.90 24.93 -5.01
C ASP A 80 -7.06 24.36 -6.15
N HIS A 81 -7.66 23.41 -6.88
CA HIS A 81 -6.99 22.59 -7.89
C HIS A 81 -5.75 21.85 -7.38
N PHE A 82 -5.60 21.67 -6.04
CA PHE A 82 -4.39 21.11 -5.43
C PHE A 82 -3.10 21.82 -5.91
N ARG A 83 -3.25 23.09 -6.25
CA ARG A 83 -2.20 23.83 -6.97
C ARG A 83 -0.96 24.03 -6.09
N TYR A 84 -1.13 24.63 -4.92
CA TYR A 84 0.01 24.96 -4.04
C TYR A 84 0.06 24.09 -2.79
N ILE A 85 -1.07 23.85 -2.17
CA ILE A 85 -1.18 23.09 -0.93
C ILE A 85 -2.23 21.98 -1.12
N GLY A 86 -1.86 20.75 -0.82
CA GLY A 86 -2.74 19.58 -0.83
C GLY A 86 -2.91 19.03 0.59
N PRO A 87 -4.11 19.09 1.20
CA PRO A 87 -4.37 18.39 2.44
C PRO A 87 -4.19 16.88 2.29
N ALA A 88 -3.82 16.18 3.37
CA ALA A 88 -3.79 14.72 3.37
C ALA A 88 -5.19 14.10 3.48
N GLY A 89 -5.28 12.79 3.32
CA GLY A 89 -6.55 12.09 3.18
C GLY A 89 -7.54 12.28 4.33
N SER A 90 -7.09 12.26 5.60
CA SER A 90 -8.00 12.45 6.74
C SER A 90 -8.52 13.89 6.84
N PRO A 91 -7.72 14.95 6.70
CA PRO A 91 -8.22 16.31 6.56
C PRO A 91 -9.21 16.48 5.39
N MET A 92 -8.91 15.94 4.20
CA MET A 92 -9.82 16.06 3.05
C MET A 92 -11.20 15.46 3.32
N THR A 93 -11.27 14.31 3.96
CA THR A 93 -12.55 13.63 4.23
C THR A 93 -13.26 14.13 5.46
N GLY A 94 -12.52 14.59 6.48
CA GLY A 94 -13.05 14.80 7.84
C GLY A 94 -13.36 16.25 8.19
N ILE A 95 -12.64 17.23 7.65
CA ILE A 95 -12.89 18.65 7.95
C ILE A 95 -14.29 19.02 7.46
N GLY A 96 -15.13 19.55 8.36
CA GLY A 96 -16.51 19.96 8.07
C GLY A 96 -17.46 18.81 7.72
N ASN A 97 -17.02 17.56 7.79
CA ASN A 97 -17.85 16.39 7.56
C ASN A 97 -18.52 15.95 8.88
N ASN A 98 -19.84 16.08 8.95
CA ASN A 98 -20.65 15.70 10.11
C ASN A 98 -21.38 14.34 9.92
N HIS A 99 -21.21 13.70 8.76
CA HIS A 99 -21.79 12.37 8.49
C HIS A 99 -20.93 11.24 9.04
N GLN A 100 -19.64 11.50 9.29
CA GLN A 100 -18.71 10.54 9.83
C GLN A 100 -17.98 11.10 11.04
N VAL A 101 -18.03 10.37 12.16
CA VAL A 101 -17.28 10.71 13.38
C VAL A 101 -15.91 10.06 13.31
N ALA A 102 -14.94 10.76 12.72
CA ALA A 102 -13.59 10.30 12.46
C ALA A 102 -12.55 11.38 12.83
N SER A 103 -11.31 10.96 13.08
CA SER A 103 -10.18 11.83 13.34
C SER A 103 -9.67 12.50 12.06
N LEU A 104 -9.09 13.68 12.19
CA LEU A 104 -8.35 14.38 11.14
C LEU A 104 -6.86 13.96 11.11
N SER A 105 -6.41 13.23 12.14
CA SER A 105 -5.04 12.72 12.19
C SER A 105 -4.91 11.49 11.31
N ASN A 106 -3.82 11.43 10.56
CA ASN A 106 -3.54 10.30 9.67
C ASN A 106 -2.85 9.15 10.42
N CYS A 107 -2.04 9.47 11.45
CA CYS A 107 -1.06 8.58 12.04
C CYS A 107 -1.01 8.72 13.54
N PHE A 108 -0.92 7.57 14.21
CA PHE A 108 -0.83 7.45 15.67
C PHE A 108 0.26 6.45 16.04
N VAL A 109 0.84 6.63 17.22
CA VAL A 109 1.59 5.59 17.91
C VAL A 109 0.92 5.32 19.25
N ILE A 110 0.78 4.07 19.60
CA ILE A 110 0.26 3.61 20.89
C ILE A 110 1.30 2.78 21.62
N GLY A 111 1.09 2.56 22.89
CA GLY A 111 1.92 1.76 23.74
C GLY A 111 1.67 2.14 25.20
N LEU A 112 1.89 1.22 26.12
CA LEU A 112 1.75 1.49 27.55
C LEU A 112 3.12 1.85 28.12
N ASP A 113 3.21 2.98 28.80
CA ASP A 113 4.43 3.38 29.50
C ASP A 113 4.76 2.35 30.59
N GLY A 114 5.79 1.55 30.36
CA GLY A 114 6.39 0.63 31.32
C GLY A 114 5.73 -0.72 31.52
N ASP A 115 4.47 -0.93 31.13
CA ASP A 115 3.70 -2.16 31.44
C ASP A 115 3.20 -2.94 30.21
N ALA A 116 3.90 -2.85 29.09
CA ALA A 116 3.44 -3.48 27.82
C ALA A 116 3.53 -5.03 27.83
N ASP A 117 4.14 -5.66 28.83
CA ASP A 117 4.53 -7.09 28.82
C ASP A 117 3.54 -8.02 29.55
N SER A 118 2.42 -7.54 30.04
CA SER A 118 1.36 -8.39 30.58
C SER A 118 0.32 -8.74 29.50
N TYR A 119 -0.37 -9.89 29.67
CA TYR A 119 -1.47 -10.22 28.74
C TYR A 119 -2.56 -9.16 28.73
N GLY A 120 -2.87 -8.55 29.86
CA GLY A 120 -3.83 -7.44 29.93
C GLY A 120 -3.39 -6.25 29.10
N ALA A 121 -2.11 -5.87 29.19
CA ALA A 121 -1.53 -4.78 28.41
C ALA A 121 -1.50 -5.10 26.91
N ILE A 122 -1.11 -6.32 26.53
CA ILE A 122 -1.09 -6.77 25.12
C ILE A 122 -2.51 -6.72 24.51
N MET A 123 -3.52 -7.21 25.25
CA MET A 123 -4.92 -7.15 24.78
C MET A 123 -5.42 -5.72 24.72
N ARG A 124 -5.02 -4.87 25.64
CA ARG A 124 -5.37 -3.43 25.61
C ARG A 124 -4.80 -2.73 24.38
N ILE A 125 -3.55 -2.99 24.02
CA ILE A 125 -2.92 -2.43 22.81
C ILE A 125 -3.66 -2.92 21.55
N ASP A 126 -4.05 -4.20 21.48
CA ASP A 126 -4.81 -4.75 20.36
C ASP A 126 -6.18 -4.06 20.20
N GLU A 127 -6.87 -3.84 21.31
CA GLU A 127 -8.13 -3.09 21.34
C GLU A 127 -7.94 -1.63 20.91
N GLU A 128 -6.97 -0.92 21.48
CA GLU A 128 -6.66 0.48 21.14
C GLU A 128 -6.30 0.63 19.64
N GLN A 129 -5.55 -0.32 19.08
CA GLN A 129 -5.24 -0.38 17.65
C GLN A 129 -6.52 -0.39 16.79
N VAL A 130 -7.46 -1.27 17.10
CA VAL A 130 -8.73 -1.41 16.38
C VAL A 130 -9.59 -0.14 16.55
N GLN A 131 -9.64 0.41 17.75
CA GLN A 131 -10.41 1.64 18.05
C GLN A 131 -9.90 2.85 17.24
N LEU A 132 -8.59 2.97 17.03
CA LEU A 132 -8.03 4.01 16.17
C LEU A 132 -8.29 3.75 14.69
N MET A 133 -8.11 2.51 14.24
CA MET A 133 -8.30 2.16 12.83
C MET A 133 -9.74 2.39 12.38
N LYS A 134 -10.74 2.09 13.21
CA LYS A 134 -12.15 2.40 12.88
C LYS A 134 -12.44 3.90 12.73
N ARG A 135 -11.56 4.78 13.27
CA ARG A 135 -11.61 6.23 13.13
C ARG A 135 -10.65 6.76 12.06
N ARG A 136 -10.19 5.90 11.13
CA ARG A 136 -9.34 6.18 9.96
C ARG A 136 -7.86 6.41 10.29
N GLY A 137 -7.40 6.18 11.52
CA GLY A 137 -6.00 6.29 11.91
C GLY A 137 -5.14 5.12 11.39
N GLY A 138 -3.94 5.40 10.91
CA GLY A 138 -2.86 4.42 10.79
C GLY A 138 -2.12 4.33 12.14
N VAL A 139 -1.73 3.12 12.56
CA VAL A 139 -1.21 2.88 13.90
C VAL A 139 0.18 2.27 13.83
N GLY A 140 1.06 2.70 14.73
CA GLY A 140 2.34 2.04 14.99
C GLY A 140 2.50 1.71 16.47
N HIS A 141 3.16 0.61 16.78
CA HIS A 141 3.61 0.33 18.14
C HIS A 141 4.86 -0.55 18.16
N ASP A 142 5.58 -0.46 19.27
CA ASP A 142 6.86 -1.12 19.48
C ASP A 142 6.70 -2.39 20.28
N LEU A 143 7.37 -3.45 19.88
CA LEU A 143 7.32 -4.75 20.57
C LEU A 143 8.54 -5.00 21.46
N SER A 144 9.46 -4.04 21.58
CA SER A 144 10.71 -4.22 22.32
C SER A 144 10.53 -4.41 23.82
N GLN A 145 9.36 -4.09 24.36
CA GLN A 145 9.02 -4.26 25.76
C GLN A 145 8.41 -5.65 26.07
N LEU A 146 8.03 -6.43 25.07
CA LEU A 146 7.54 -7.79 25.28
C LEU A 146 8.70 -8.74 25.57
N ARG A 147 8.55 -9.60 26.57
CA ARG A 147 9.62 -10.52 26.94
C ARG A 147 9.94 -11.54 25.83
N PRO A 148 11.22 -11.87 25.64
CA PRO A 148 11.66 -12.79 24.61
C PRO A 148 11.21 -14.22 24.89
N LYS A 149 11.25 -15.05 23.85
CA LYS A 149 10.94 -16.48 23.91
C LYS A 149 11.79 -17.19 24.97
N GLY A 150 11.13 -18.03 25.76
CA GLY A 150 11.78 -18.82 26.84
C GLY A 150 11.97 -18.05 28.15
N SER A 151 11.68 -16.74 28.20
CA SER A 151 11.70 -16.01 29.49
C SER A 151 10.63 -16.54 30.45
N PRO A 152 10.88 -16.55 31.75
CA PRO A 152 9.91 -17.04 32.72
C PRO A 152 8.65 -16.17 32.77
N VAL A 153 7.50 -16.82 32.93
CA VAL A 153 6.20 -16.18 33.16
C VAL A 153 5.53 -16.81 34.38
N ASN A 154 4.80 -15.99 35.14
CA ASN A 154 4.11 -16.43 36.37
C ASN A 154 2.68 -16.93 36.04
N ASN A 155 2.56 -17.80 35.04
CA ASN A 155 1.30 -18.46 34.71
C ASN A 155 1.54 -19.94 34.34
N SER A 156 0.50 -20.67 33.96
CA SER A 156 0.56 -22.09 33.62
C SER A 156 1.47 -22.47 32.46
N ALA A 157 1.87 -21.51 31.62
CA ALA A 157 2.78 -21.73 30.48
C ALA A 157 4.25 -21.80 30.91
N LEU A 158 4.61 -21.27 32.09
CA LEU A 158 5.94 -21.18 32.67
C LEU A 158 6.96 -20.38 31.87
N THR A 159 6.85 -20.34 30.54
CA THR A 159 7.75 -19.59 29.63
C THR A 159 6.99 -18.83 28.58
N SER A 160 7.57 -17.70 28.12
CA SER A 160 7.07 -16.87 27.03
C SER A 160 7.21 -17.55 25.68
N THR A 161 6.24 -17.32 24.80
CA THR A 161 6.28 -17.74 23.38
C THR A 161 7.07 -16.77 22.50
N GLY A 162 7.45 -15.59 23.00
CA GLY A 162 8.18 -14.56 22.29
C GLY A 162 7.29 -13.64 21.43
N LEU A 163 7.88 -12.88 20.51
CA LEU A 163 7.22 -11.80 19.75
C LEU A 163 6.28 -12.28 18.66
N VAL A 164 6.64 -13.33 17.93
CA VAL A 164 5.97 -13.70 16.65
C VAL A 164 4.47 -13.98 16.80
N PRO A 165 3.98 -14.71 17.82
CA PRO A 165 2.54 -14.92 17.99
C PRO A 165 1.74 -13.62 18.18
N PHE A 166 2.33 -12.64 18.86
CA PHE A 166 1.69 -11.33 19.05
C PHE A 166 1.72 -10.48 17.76
N MET A 167 2.78 -10.58 16.95
CA MET A 167 2.81 -9.98 15.62
C MET A 167 1.67 -10.49 14.74
N GLU A 168 1.42 -11.79 14.75
CA GLU A 168 0.31 -12.40 14.00
C GLU A 168 -1.05 -11.90 14.51
N ARG A 169 -1.22 -11.81 15.83
CA ARG A 169 -2.43 -11.27 16.45
C ARG A 169 -2.72 -9.85 15.97
N PHE A 170 -1.80 -8.92 16.15
CA PHE A 170 -1.96 -7.52 15.74
C PHE A 170 -2.17 -7.36 14.23
N SER A 171 -1.49 -8.20 13.44
CA SER A 171 -1.68 -8.26 11.99
C SER A 171 -3.10 -8.72 11.61
N ASN A 172 -3.66 -9.70 12.30
CA ASN A 172 -5.01 -10.20 12.06
C ASN A 172 -6.06 -9.15 12.40
N SER A 173 -5.97 -8.50 13.56
CA SER A 173 -6.87 -7.42 13.98
C SER A 173 -6.88 -6.26 12.96
N THR A 174 -5.71 -5.93 12.38
CA THR A 174 -5.62 -4.91 11.32
C THR A 174 -6.41 -5.29 10.07
N ARG A 175 -6.44 -6.57 9.70
CA ARG A 175 -7.16 -7.03 8.49
C ARG A 175 -8.67 -7.05 8.65
N GLU A 176 -9.15 -7.13 9.89
CA GLU A 176 -10.58 -7.13 10.21
C GLU A 176 -11.22 -5.74 10.04
N VAL A 177 -10.43 -4.67 10.23
CA VAL A 177 -10.95 -3.30 10.18
C VAL A 177 -11.00 -2.77 8.75
N ALA A 178 -12.21 -2.53 8.25
CA ALA A 178 -12.45 -1.82 7.00
C ALA A 178 -12.58 -0.30 7.24
N GLN A 179 -11.97 0.50 6.35
CA GLN A 179 -11.99 1.96 6.40
C GLN A 179 -12.56 2.55 5.09
N ASP A 180 -13.77 2.19 4.70
CA ASP A 180 -14.41 2.66 3.47
C ASP A 180 -13.46 2.61 2.24
N GLY A 181 -13.18 1.40 1.77
CA GLY A 181 -12.29 1.14 0.64
C GLY A 181 -10.78 1.22 0.95
N ARG A 182 -10.38 1.42 2.22
CA ARG A 182 -9.02 1.27 2.72
C ARG A 182 -8.96 0.12 3.73
N ARG A 183 -7.83 -0.54 3.82
CA ARG A 183 -7.52 -1.46 4.93
C ARG A 183 -6.88 -0.67 6.07
N GLY A 184 -6.98 -1.17 7.29
CA GLY A 184 -6.17 -0.72 8.41
C GLY A 184 -4.68 -0.72 8.02
N ALA A 185 -3.90 0.20 8.57
CA ALA A 185 -2.46 0.28 8.36
C ALA A 185 -1.75 0.20 9.70
N LEU A 186 -0.81 -0.75 9.81
CA LEU A 186 -0.07 -1.05 11.03
C LEU A 186 1.44 -1.03 10.77
N MET A 187 2.20 -0.44 11.70
CA MET A 187 3.65 -0.61 11.85
C MET A 187 3.94 -1.37 13.13
N LEU A 188 4.69 -2.46 13.02
CA LEU A 188 5.30 -3.13 14.16
C LEU A 188 6.80 -2.89 14.11
N SER A 189 7.38 -2.40 15.20
CA SER A 189 8.81 -2.18 15.31
C SER A 189 9.42 -2.97 16.47
N VAL A 190 10.70 -3.26 16.37
CA VAL A 190 11.49 -3.87 17.43
C VAL A 190 12.91 -3.30 17.43
N SER A 191 13.49 -3.12 18.63
CA SER A 191 14.92 -2.78 18.77
C SER A 191 15.79 -3.98 18.40
N ILE A 192 16.88 -3.73 17.68
CA ILE A 192 17.90 -4.75 17.39
C ILE A 192 18.53 -5.33 18.67
N LYS A 193 18.47 -4.59 19.79
CA LYS A 193 18.90 -5.06 21.11
C LYS A 193 18.07 -6.21 21.65
N HIS A 194 16.85 -6.39 21.16
CA HIS A 194 15.93 -7.40 21.67
C HIS A 194 16.40 -8.82 21.26
N PRO A 195 16.44 -9.80 22.18
CA PRO A 195 16.89 -11.17 21.87
C PRO A 195 16.10 -11.89 20.76
N ASP A 196 14.81 -11.56 20.59
CA ASP A 196 13.94 -12.11 19.53
C ASP A 196 13.96 -11.29 18.24
N SER A 197 14.84 -10.30 18.10
CA SER A 197 14.90 -9.46 16.87
C SER A 197 15.11 -10.29 15.60
N GLU A 198 15.88 -11.37 15.68
CA GLU A 198 16.09 -12.29 14.56
C GLU A 198 14.78 -12.99 14.15
N ALA A 199 13.99 -13.49 15.11
CA ALA A 199 12.68 -14.09 14.84
C ALA A 199 11.68 -13.08 14.27
N PHE A 200 11.73 -11.83 14.72
CA PHE A 200 10.95 -10.71 14.17
C PHE A 200 11.33 -10.43 12.70
N ILE A 201 12.61 -10.37 12.38
CA ILE A 201 13.14 -10.15 11.02
C ILE A 201 12.65 -11.25 10.07
N ASP A 202 12.60 -12.49 10.54
CA ASP A 202 12.18 -13.65 9.75
C ASP A 202 10.65 -13.85 9.69
N ALA A 203 9.87 -13.12 10.50
CA ALA A 203 8.43 -13.38 10.66
C ALA A 203 7.63 -13.31 9.36
N LYS A 204 8.00 -12.43 8.43
CA LYS A 204 7.33 -12.28 7.12
C LYS A 204 7.92 -13.13 6.00
N MET A 205 9.00 -13.85 6.26
CA MET A 205 9.59 -14.78 5.29
C MET A 205 8.73 -16.03 5.09
N THR A 206 7.84 -16.32 6.02
CA THR A 206 6.80 -17.35 5.85
C THR A 206 5.60 -16.77 5.15
N GLU A 207 5.22 -17.34 4.00
CA GLU A 207 4.09 -16.89 3.20
C GLU A 207 2.79 -16.92 4.02
N GLY A 208 2.00 -15.84 3.95
CA GLY A 208 0.74 -15.72 4.65
C GLY A 208 0.83 -15.20 6.10
N LYS A 209 2.03 -15.10 6.69
CA LYS A 209 2.20 -14.58 8.05
C LYS A 209 2.37 -13.06 8.08
N VAL A 210 1.84 -12.44 9.11
CA VAL A 210 1.96 -11.00 9.42
C VAL A 210 1.64 -10.10 8.21
N THR A 211 0.64 -10.47 7.41
CA THR A 211 0.29 -9.78 6.14
C THR A 211 -0.41 -8.44 6.34
N GLY A 212 -0.93 -8.16 7.53
CA GLY A 212 -1.64 -6.93 7.89
C GLY A 212 -0.75 -5.83 8.48
N ALA A 213 0.55 -6.07 8.64
CA ALA A 213 1.47 -5.11 9.23
C ALA A 213 2.70 -4.88 8.36
N ASN A 214 3.21 -3.65 8.33
CA ASN A 214 4.59 -3.35 7.97
C ASN A 214 5.48 -3.65 9.19
N VAL A 215 6.68 -4.14 8.96
CA VAL A 215 7.64 -4.43 10.02
C VAL A 215 8.95 -3.69 9.80
N SER A 216 9.48 -3.08 10.86
CA SER A 216 10.74 -2.34 10.81
C SER A 216 11.62 -2.62 12.02
N VAL A 217 12.91 -2.73 11.80
CA VAL A 217 13.90 -2.93 12.85
C VAL A 217 14.56 -1.60 13.20
N LYS A 218 14.60 -1.29 14.51
CA LYS A 218 15.31 -0.12 15.05
C LYS A 218 16.78 -0.47 15.26
N LEU A 219 17.65 0.09 14.44
CA LEU A 219 19.09 -0.14 14.44
C LEU A 219 19.79 0.99 15.17
N ASP A 220 20.60 0.69 16.19
CA ASP A 220 21.48 1.66 16.83
C ASP A 220 22.84 1.78 16.12
N ASP A 221 23.57 2.86 16.39
CA ASP A 221 24.87 3.12 15.79
C ASP A 221 25.91 2.04 16.19
N ALA A 222 25.80 1.49 17.40
CA ALA A 222 26.70 0.44 17.87
C ALA A 222 26.54 -0.86 17.08
N PHE A 223 25.30 -1.26 16.79
CA PHE A 223 25.03 -2.41 15.92
C PHE A 223 25.53 -2.17 14.50
N MET A 224 25.23 -1.00 13.92
CA MET A 224 25.64 -0.69 12.57
C MET A 224 27.16 -0.69 12.43
N GLN A 225 27.89 -0.13 13.41
CA GLN A 225 29.35 -0.14 13.40
C GLN A 225 29.88 -1.58 13.54
N ALA A 226 29.35 -2.37 14.49
CA ALA A 226 29.73 -3.77 14.66
C ALA A 226 29.44 -4.61 13.40
N ALA A 227 28.33 -4.36 12.70
CA ALA A 227 27.98 -5.05 11.46
C ALA A 227 28.99 -4.75 10.33
N VAL A 228 29.39 -3.48 10.18
CA VAL A 228 30.40 -3.06 9.20
C VAL A 228 31.76 -3.66 9.52
N ASP A 229 32.17 -3.67 10.79
CA ASP A 229 33.49 -4.16 11.23
C ASP A 229 33.55 -5.70 11.34
N GLY A 230 32.39 -6.38 11.39
CA GLY A 230 32.32 -7.82 11.58
C GLY A 230 32.45 -8.27 13.02
N GLY A 231 32.11 -7.38 13.97
CA GLY A 231 32.20 -7.61 15.41
C GLY A 231 30.98 -8.30 16.01
N ASP A 232 31.10 -8.55 17.31
CA ASP A 232 30.00 -9.07 18.12
C ASP A 232 29.11 -7.91 18.63
N TYR A 233 27.83 -8.23 18.91
CA TYR A 233 26.86 -7.31 19.49
C TYR A 233 26.07 -8.02 20.59
N VAL A 234 25.81 -7.32 21.68
CA VAL A 234 25.08 -7.88 22.83
C VAL A 234 23.60 -7.44 22.76
N GLN A 235 22.74 -8.39 22.63
CA GLN A 235 21.30 -8.25 22.84
C GLN A 235 20.93 -8.46 24.30
N GLN A 236 19.89 -7.78 24.76
CA GLN A 236 19.46 -7.89 26.14
C GLN A 236 17.97 -7.62 26.31
N PHE A 237 17.41 -8.12 27.40
CA PHE A 237 16.05 -7.81 27.85
C PHE A 237 15.99 -7.62 29.37
N PRO A 238 15.31 -6.57 29.89
CA PRO A 238 14.79 -5.41 29.13
C PRO A 238 15.88 -4.66 28.38
N ILE A 239 15.54 -4.08 27.22
CA ILE A 239 16.53 -3.52 26.28
C ILE A 239 17.30 -2.30 26.85
N ASP A 240 16.68 -1.55 27.77
CA ASP A 240 17.24 -0.35 28.39
C ASP A 240 17.67 -0.57 29.86
N SER A 241 17.73 -1.83 30.34
CA SER A 241 18.08 -2.14 31.72
C SER A 241 19.58 -2.24 31.93
N ASP A 242 20.09 -1.64 33.02
CA ASP A 242 21.46 -1.83 33.47
C ASP A 242 21.68 -3.23 34.11
N GLN A 243 20.59 -3.93 34.43
CA GLN A 243 20.58 -5.27 34.97
C GLN A 243 19.61 -6.15 34.18
N PRO A 244 19.95 -6.55 32.97
CA PRO A 244 19.08 -7.33 32.13
C PRO A 244 18.85 -8.75 32.68
N MET A 245 17.62 -9.25 32.54
CA MET A 245 17.27 -10.64 32.90
C MET A 245 17.83 -11.65 31.90
N MET A 246 18.06 -11.23 30.66
CA MET A 246 18.59 -12.07 29.59
C MET A 246 19.58 -11.26 28.74
N THR A 247 20.70 -11.91 28.42
CA THR A 247 21.68 -11.38 27.45
C THR A 247 21.99 -12.44 26.40
N LYS A 248 22.25 -12.03 25.18
CA LYS A 248 22.64 -12.91 24.07
C LYS A 248 23.68 -12.19 23.22
N THR A 249 24.87 -12.76 23.10
CA THR A 249 25.88 -12.26 22.16
C THR A 249 25.64 -12.85 20.79
N ILE A 250 25.62 -12.01 19.77
CA ILE A 250 25.44 -12.37 18.36
C ILE A 250 26.58 -11.78 17.52
N ASN A 251 26.81 -12.38 16.34
CA ASN A 251 27.64 -11.74 15.34
C ASN A 251 26.79 -10.69 14.57
N ALA A 252 27.14 -9.42 14.67
CA ALA A 252 26.35 -8.32 14.10
C ALA A 252 26.28 -8.40 12.56
N ARG A 253 27.37 -8.79 11.90
CA ARG A 253 27.41 -8.92 10.43
C ARG A 253 26.45 -9.99 9.93
N GLN A 254 26.40 -11.16 10.58
CA GLN A 254 25.50 -12.23 10.17
C GLN A 254 24.03 -11.83 10.29
N LEU A 255 23.64 -11.13 11.37
CA LEU A 255 22.28 -10.64 11.51
C LEU A 255 21.98 -9.52 10.51
N TRP A 256 22.94 -8.65 10.23
CA TRP A 256 22.84 -7.61 9.21
C TRP A 256 22.66 -8.19 7.80
N GLU A 257 23.44 -9.19 7.42
CA GLU A 257 23.31 -9.90 6.15
C GLU A 257 21.91 -10.53 6.01
N LYS A 258 21.35 -11.06 7.11
CA LYS A 258 19.96 -11.56 7.13
C LYS A 258 18.94 -10.44 6.87
N ILE A 259 19.08 -9.28 7.50
CA ILE A 259 18.21 -8.11 7.25
C ILE A 259 18.26 -7.73 5.78
N VAL A 260 19.47 -7.62 5.21
CA VAL A 260 19.69 -7.27 3.80
C VAL A 260 19.05 -8.31 2.88
N HIS A 261 19.27 -9.60 3.15
CA HIS A 261 18.69 -10.71 2.38
C HIS A 261 17.16 -10.67 2.39
N ASN A 262 16.56 -10.53 3.58
CA ASN A 262 15.10 -10.51 3.71
C ASN A 262 14.49 -9.28 3.02
N ALA A 263 15.11 -8.11 3.15
CA ALA A 263 14.68 -6.90 2.45
C ALA A 263 14.80 -7.06 0.92
N TRP A 264 15.88 -7.64 0.43
CA TRP A 264 16.06 -7.93 -1.01
C TRP A 264 15.01 -8.92 -1.52
N GLN A 265 14.67 -9.95 -0.74
CA GLN A 265 13.73 -11.00 -1.14
C GLN A 265 12.25 -10.57 -1.04
N SER A 266 11.88 -9.83 0.01
CA SER A 266 10.47 -9.55 0.37
C SER A 266 10.14 -8.07 0.55
N ALA A 267 11.11 -7.16 0.37
CA ALA A 267 11.01 -5.73 0.67
C ALA A 267 10.74 -5.41 2.17
N GLU A 268 11.00 -6.38 3.06
CA GLU A 268 10.87 -6.22 4.51
C GLU A 268 11.89 -7.11 5.25
N PRO A 269 12.35 -6.68 6.44
CA PRO A 269 11.92 -5.51 7.20
C PRO A 269 12.46 -4.20 6.62
N GLY A 270 11.73 -3.09 6.91
CA GLY A 270 12.29 -1.75 6.80
C GLY A 270 13.35 -1.51 7.88
N VAL A 271 14.23 -0.54 7.68
CA VAL A 271 15.24 -0.16 8.67
C VAL A 271 14.99 1.26 9.17
N LEU A 272 15.11 1.44 10.48
CA LEU A 272 15.04 2.72 11.16
C LEU A 272 16.37 2.93 11.90
N PHE A 273 17.10 3.98 11.55
CA PHE A 273 18.36 4.36 12.20
C PHE A 273 18.04 5.09 13.49
N TRP A 274 17.90 4.33 14.56
CA TRP A 274 17.22 4.78 15.76
C TRP A 274 17.96 5.88 16.51
N ASP A 275 19.28 5.78 16.61
CA ASP A 275 20.07 6.82 17.23
C ASP A 275 20.03 8.14 16.44
N THR A 276 19.96 8.08 15.12
CA THR A 276 19.76 9.28 14.30
C THR A 276 18.37 9.89 14.56
N ILE A 277 17.33 9.04 14.64
CA ILE A 277 15.98 9.51 14.98
C ILE A 277 15.98 10.25 16.31
N LEU A 278 16.48 9.63 17.38
CA LEU A 278 16.45 10.19 18.71
C LEU A 278 17.31 11.47 18.84
N ARG A 279 18.51 11.44 18.26
CA ARG A 279 19.44 12.59 18.29
C ARG A 279 18.86 13.82 17.62
N GLU A 280 18.14 13.67 16.52
CA GLU A 280 17.56 14.76 15.74
C GLU A 280 16.15 15.15 16.21
N SER A 281 15.53 14.35 17.07
CA SER A 281 14.14 14.54 17.51
C SER A 281 14.02 15.69 18.50
N ILE A 282 13.24 16.70 18.17
CA ILE A 282 12.91 17.80 19.11
C ILE A 282 11.96 17.31 20.21
N PRO A 283 10.91 16.51 19.93
CA PRO A 283 10.05 15.98 20.98
C PRO A 283 10.79 15.20 22.06
N ASP A 284 11.88 14.51 21.74
CA ASP A 284 12.68 13.78 22.73
C ASP A 284 13.42 14.68 23.73
N CYS A 285 13.54 15.97 23.46
CA CYS A 285 13.95 16.96 24.46
C CYS A 285 12.96 17.06 25.63
N TYR A 286 11.74 16.55 25.44
CA TYR A 286 10.65 16.50 26.43
C TYR A 286 10.31 15.06 26.83
N ALA A 287 11.27 14.13 26.74
CA ALA A 287 11.05 12.69 27.01
C ALA A 287 10.53 12.44 28.43
N ASP A 288 11.05 13.17 29.43
CA ASP A 288 10.62 13.10 30.83
C ASP A 288 9.20 13.67 31.06
N LEU A 289 8.68 14.46 30.12
CA LEU A 289 7.30 14.95 30.08
C LEU A 289 6.38 14.06 29.22
N GLY A 290 6.82 12.85 28.89
CA GLY A 290 6.05 11.84 28.19
C GLY A 290 6.10 11.96 26.66
N PHE A 291 7.10 12.66 26.07
CA PHE A 291 7.30 12.76 24.63
C PHE A 291 8.44 11.90 24.10
N ARG A 292 8.83 10.85 24.83
CA ARG A 292 9.83 9.88 24.36
C ARG A 292 9.33 9.14 23.12
N THR A 293 10.07 9.21 22.03
CA THR A 293 9.78 8.48 20.80
C THR A 293 10.00 6.97 21.00
N VAL A 294 9.01 6.15 20.61
CA VAL A 294 9.05 4.70 20.78
C VAL A 294 8.90 3.92 19.48
N SER A 295 8.16 4.47 18.49
CA SER A 295 7.91 3.84 17.20
C SER A 295 7.64 4.89 16.14
N THR A 296 7.25 4.46 14.95
CA THR A 296 6.80 5.33 13.87
C THR A 296 5.39 4.95 13.41
N ASN A 297 4.76 5.82 12.63
CA ASN A 297 3.57 5.50 11.87
C ASN A 297 3.85 4.44 10.79
N PRO A 298 2.81 3.88 10.11
CA PRO A 298 2.97 2.78 9.14
C PRO A 298 3.94 3.03 7.98
N CYS A 299 4.13 4.29 7.58
CA CYS A 299 5.02 4.66 6.47
C CYS A 299 6.42 5.14 6.93
N GLY A 300 6.65 5.24 8.24
CA GLY A 300 7.96 5.53 8.82
C GLY A 300 8.38 7.00 8.85
N GLU A 301 7.57 7.92 8.33
CA GLU A 301 7.92 9.35 8.26
C GLU A 301 7.67 10.12 9.55
N ILE A 302 6.97 9.56 10.53
CA ILE A 302 6.64 10.26 11.76
C ILE A 302 7.03 9.41 12.98
N PRO A 303 8.22 9.63 13.54
CA PRO A 303 8.57 9.11 14.86
C PRO A 303 7.69 9.76 15.94
N LEU A 304 7.06 8.95 16.78
CA LEU A 304 6.07 9.39 17.75
C LEU A 304 6.28 8.73 19.12
N CYS A 305 5.88 9.47 20.15
CA CYS A 305 5.67 8.91 21.49
C CYS A 305 4.27 8.25 21.60
N PRO A 306 4.02 7.45 22.66
CA PRO A 306 2.71 6.86 22.86
C PRO A 306 1.60 7.91 22.95
N TYR A 307 0.46 7.62 22.30
CA TYR A 307 -0.75 8.43 22.26
C TYR A 307 -0.60 9.79 21.57
N ASP A 308 0.53 10.02 20.88
CA ASP A 308 0.67 11.19 20.02
C ASP A 308 0.22 10.88 18.59
N SER A 309 -0.07 11.94 17.85
CA SER A 309 -0.63 11.86 16.50
C SER A 309 -0.15 13.01 15.63
N CYS A 310 -0.20 12.83 14.33
CA CYS A 310 0.22 13.85 13.37
C CYS A 310 -0.85 14.06 12.29
N ARG A 311 -1.05 15.32 11.92
CA ARG A 311 -1.88 15.80 10.80
C ARG A 311 -0.94 16.22 9.72
N LEU A 312 -1.33 15.96 8.47
CA LEU A 312 -0.46 16.09 7.32
C LEU A 312 -1.08 16.98 6.24
N LEU A 313 -0.24 17.77 5.61
CA LEU A 313 -0.47 18.37 4.30
C LEU A 313 0.83 18.39 3.51
N CYS A 314 0.75 18.60 2.20
CA CYS A 314 1.92 18.75 1.36
C CYS A 314 1.85 20.02 0.52
N VAL A 315 3.02 20.62 0.30
CA VAL A 315 3.22 21.73 -0.62
C VAL A 315 3.65 21.15 -1.98
N ASN A 316 2.97 21.54 -3.05
CA ASN A 316 3.24 21.07 -4.41
C ASN A 316 4.39 21.87 -5.03
N LEU A 317 5.59 21.31 -4.97
CA LEU A 317 6.82 22.01 -5.38
C LEU A 317 6.83 22.40 -6.86
N TYR A 318 6.22 21.61 -7.73
CA TYR A 318 6.14 21.93 -9.16
C TYR A 318 5.47 23.29 -9.44
N SER A 319 4.50 23.67 -8.63
CA SER A 319 3.72 24.90 -8.84
C SER A 319 4.49 26.19 -8.59
N TYR A 320 5.70 26.11 -8.05
CA TYR A 320 6.60 27.25 -7.84
C TYR A 320 7.65 27.41 -8.94
N VAL A 321 7.68 26.50 -9.93
CA VAL A 321 8.55 26.64 -11.08
C VAL A 321 7.90 27.57 -12.12
N VAL A 322 8.53 28.71 -12.34
CA VAL A 322 8.16 29.69 -13.37
C VAL A 322 8.84 29.29 -14.67
N ASN A 323 8.13 29.34 -15.81
CA ASN A 323 8.60 28.89 -17.12
C ASN A 323 9.16 27.44 -17.09
N PRO A 324 8.37 26.47 -16.59
CA PRO A 324 8.85 25.10 -16.44
C PRO A 324 9.31 24.52 -17.78
N PHE A 325 10.35 23.70 -17.74
CA PHE A 325 10.91 22.99 -18.90
C PHE A 325 11.50 23.88 -19.99
N THR A 326 11.81 25.13 -19.67
CA THR A 326 12.51 26.07 -20.57
C THR A 326 13.88 26.44 -20.01
N PRO A 327 14.79 27.02 -20.84
CA PRO A 327 16.08 27.55 -20.34
C PRO A 327 15.94 28.65 -19.28
N GLU A 328 14.78 29.34 -19.25
CA GLU A 328 14.46 30.42 -18.32
C GLU A 328 13.74 29.91 -17.06
N ALA A 329 13.69 28.60 -16.86
CA ALA A 329 13.05 28.00 -15.67
C ALA A 329 13.72 28.52 -14.39
N ARG A 330 12.89 28.95 -13.45
CA ARG A 330 13.35 29.40 -12.14
C ARG A 330 12.32 29.05 -11.06
N PHE A 331 12.79 28.84 -9.84
CA PHE A 331 11.92 28.59 -8.71
C PHE A 331 11.56 29.91 -8.00
N ASP A 332 10.28 30.14 -7.75
CA ASP A 332 9.78 31.33 -7.06
C ASP A 332 9.86 31.15 -5.54
N PHE A 333 11.05 31.38 -4.98
CA PHE A 333 11.30 31.26 -3.54
C PHE A 333 10.46 32.22 -2.70
N ASP A 334 10.10 33.41 -3.21
CA ASP A 334 9.32 34.38 -2.45
C ASP A 334 7.87 33.94 -2.30
N LEU A 335 7.25 33.46 -3.39
CA LEU A 335 5.93 32.85 -3.33
C LEU A 335 5.96 31.59 -2.43
N PHE A 336 6.98 30.78 -2.59
CA PHE A 336 7.15 29.55 -1.81
C PHE A 336 7.26 29.83 -0.29
N ARG A 337 8.05 30.82 0.13
CA ARG A 337 8.14 31.23 1.55
C ARG A 337 6.79 31.70 2.10
N ARG A 338 6.02 32.48 1.32
CA ARG A 338 4.68 32.90 1.74
C ARG A 338 3.75 31.72 1.95
N HIS A 339 3.76 30.76 1.02
CA HIS A 339 2.91 29.58 1.11
C HIS A 339 3.39 28.57 2.16
N ALA A 340 4.68 28.45 2.44
CA ALA A 340 5.20 27.68 3.57
C ALA A 340 4.64 28.22 4.91
N ARG A 341 4.56 29.54 5.07
CA ARG A 341 3.94 30.18 6.24
C ARG A 341 2.42 29.93 6.31
N ALA A 342 1.73 30.01 5.18
CA ALA A 342 0.30 29.71 5.09
C ALA A 342 0.03 28.23 5.41
N ALA A 343 0.85 27.31 4.89
CA ALA A 343 0.75 25.87 5.18
C ALA A 343 0.88 25.57 6.68
N GLN A 344 1.84 26.20 7.35
CA GLN A 344 2.02 26.09 8.81
C GLN A 344 0.79 26.59 9.57
N ARG A 345 0.23 27.71 9.17
CA ARG A 345 -0.96 28.32 9.79
C ARG A 345 -2.18 27.42 9.63
N ILE A 346 -2.47 26.97 8.41
CA ILE A 346 -3.55 26.03 8.12
C ILE A 346 -3.38 24.74 8.94
N MET A 347 -2.16 24.23 9.09
CA MET A 347 -1.94 23.01 9.87
C MET A 347 -2.22 23.18 11.34
N ASP A 348 -1.91 24.33 11.95
CA ASP A 348 -2.26 24.58 13.35
C ASP A 348 -3.78 24.72 13.54
N ASP A 349 -4.48 25.31 12.56
CA ASP A 349 -5.95 25.35 12.57
C ASP A 349 -6.57 23.95 12.48
N ILE A 350 -5.92 23.05 11.70
CA ILE A 350 -6.33 21.63 11.67
C ILE A 350 -6.12 20.95 13.03
N VAL A 351 -5.15 21.38 13.84
CA VAL A 351 -5.04 20.87 15.23
C VAL A 351 -6.26 21.28 16.06
N ASP A 352 -6.74 22.52 15.95
CA ASP A 352 -7.93 22.95 16.67
C ASP A 352 -9.19 22.22 16.19
N LEU A 353 -9.33 22.01 14.88
CA LEU A 353 -10.39 21.17 14.29
C LEU A 353 -10.31 19.72 14.76
N GLU A 354 -9.10 19.16 14.90
CA GLU A 354 -8.91 17.80 15.44
C GLU A 354 -9.33 17.73 16.91
N MET A 355 -9.02 18.74 17.72
CA MET A 355 -9.47 18.78 19.12
C MET A 355 -11.01 18.75 19.19
N GLU A 356 -11.71 19.51 18.33
CA GLU A 356 -13.16 19.46 18.23
C GLU A 356 -13.66 18.07 17.77
N LYS A 357 -12.97 17.42 16.82
CA LYS A 357 -13.31 16.05 16.38
C LYS A 357 -13.10 15.00 17.48
N ILE A 358 -12.03 15.12 18.27
CA ILE A 358 -11.80 14.26 19.42
C ILE A 358 -12.91 14.43 20.45
N ASP A 359 -13.34 15.67 20.74
CA ASP A 359 -14.45 15.95 21.64
C ASP A 359 -15.77 15.33 21.12
N GLN A 360 -16.04 15.40 19.81
CA GLN A 360 -17.17 14.74 19.17
C GLN A 360 -17.10 13.21 19.29
N ILE A 361 -15.90 12.61 19.11
CA ILE A 361 -15.68 11.16 19.28
C ILE A 361 -15.96 10.77 20.74
N MET A 362 -15.43 11.50 21.71
CA MET A 362 -15.63 11.22 23.14
C MET A 362 -17.09 11.37 23.55
N ASP A 363 -17.78 12.39 23.03
CA ASP A 363 -19.21 12.57 23.26
C ASP A 363 -20.04 11.42 22.67
N LYS A 364 -19.73 11.01 21.43
CA LYS A 364 -20.39 9.86 20.81
C LYS A 364 -20.20 8.59 21.65
N ILE A 365 -18.97 8.30 22.13
CA ILE A 365 -18.69 7.12 22.95
C ILE A 365 -19.54 7.11 24.21
N LYS A 366 -19.70 8.26 24.89
CA LYS A 366 -20.55 8.38 26.08
C LYS A 366 -22.01 8.00 25.81
N HIS A 367 -22.53 8.37 24.63
CA HIS A 367 -23.93 8.14 24.24
C HIS A 367 -24.17 6.82 23.52
N ASP A 368 -23.14 6.04 23.21
CA ASP A 368 -23.30 4.71 22.62
C ASP A 368 -24.06 3.77 23.61
N PRO A 369 -24.94 2.88 23.11
CA PRO A 369 -25.81 2.06 23.95
C PRO A 369 -25.09 0.94 24.71
N GLN A 370 -23.80 0.75 24.51
CA GLN A 370 -22.98 -0.25 25.21
C GLN A 370 -22.78 0.10 26.69
N SER A 371 -22.44 -0.90 27.51
CA SER A 371 -22.10 -0.67 28.92
C SER A 371 -20.84 0.19 29.06
N ASP A 372 -20.74 0.91 30.18
CA ASP A 372 -19.56 1.76 30.45
C ASP A 372 -18.27 0.93 30.49
N GLU A 373 -18.31 -0.29 31.00
CA GLU A 373 -17.17 -1.22 31.00
C GLU A 373 -16.61 -1.50 29.59
N VAL A 374 -17.46 -1.62 28.57
CA VAL A 374 -17.06 -1.84 27.16
C VAL A 374 -16.53 -0.55 26.55
N LYS A 375 -17.10 0.60 26.89
CA LYS A 375 -16.71 1.91 26.33
C LYS A 375 -15.43 2.47 26.92
N GLU A 376 -15.06 2.05 28.10
CA GLU A 376 -13.96 2.65 28.89
C GLU A 376 -12.63 2.67 28.15
N ALA A 377 -12.29 1.58 27.46
CA ALA A 377 -11.03 1.49 26.73
C ALA A 377 -10.90 2.51 25.62
N GLU A 378 -11.95 2.66 24.78
CA GLU A 378 -11.96 3.65 23.70
C GLU A 378 -11.99 5.07 24.25
N TYR A 379 -12.78 5.32 25.31
CA TYR A 379 -12.86 6.66 25.91
C TYR A 379 -11.51 7.13 26.46
N HIS A 380 -10.84 6.29 27.25
CA HIS A 380 -9.52 6.64 27.82
C HIS A 380 -8.43 6.75 26.76
N LEU A 381 -8.51 5.98 25.67
CA LEU A 381 -7.61 6.13 24.54
C LEU A 381 -7.69 7.55 23.95
N TRP A 382 -8.92 8.02 23.67
CA TRP A 382 -9.12 9.35 23.10
C TRP A 382 -8.81 10.47 24.10
N GLU A 383 -9.01 10.26 25.38
CA GLU A 383 -8.61 11.19 26.44
C GLU A 383 -7.08 11.40 26.45
N LYS A 384 -6.29 10.31 26.37
CA LYS A 384 -4.84 10.39 26.27
C LYS A 384 -4.38 11.10 24.99
N ILE A 385 -4.99 10.77 23.84
CA ILE A 385 -4.67 11.41 22.57
C ILE A 385 -5.00 12.91 22.60
N ARG A 386 -6.16 13.28 23.16
CA ARG A 386 -6.55 14.67 23.34
C ARG A 386 -5.52 15.44 24.17
N HIS A 387 -5.09 14.83 25.28
CA HIS A 387 -4.09 15.44 26.16
C HIS A 387 -2.75 15.65 25.43
N LYS A 388 -2.21 14.63 24.73
CA LYS A 388 -0.97 14.75 23.96
C LYS A 388 -1.07 15.78 22.85
N SER A 389 -2.14 15.76 22.08
CA SER A 389 -2.38 16.72 20.99
C SER A 389 -2.43 18.15 21.52
N GLY A 390 -3.06 18.38 22.69
CA GLY A 390 -3.11 19.70 23.34
C GLY A 390 -1.77 20.18 23.87
N GLN A 391 -0.93 19.27 24.41
CA GLN A 391 0.38 19.62 24.94
C GLN A 391 1.41 19.98 23.87
N GLY A 392 1.49 19.18 22.79
CA GLY A 392 2.54 19.32 21.77
C GLY A 392 2.09 20.03 20.51
N ARG A 393 0.80 19.94 20.13
CA ARG A 393 0.27 20.48 18.88
C ARG A 393 1.11 20.08 17.66
N ARG A 394 1.48 18.79 17.58
CA ARG A 394 2.33 18.24 16.53
C ARG A 394 1.66 18.31 15.18
N ILE A 395 2.40 18.73 14.15
CA ILE A 395 1.96 18.81 12.77
C ILE A 395 3.04 18.28 11.83
N GLY A 396 2.67 18.04 10.56
CA GLY A 396 3.59 17.61 9.52
C GLY A 396 3.32 18.32 8.19
N VAL A 397 4.00 19.46 8.00
CA VAL A 397 4.09 20.12 6.69
C VAL A 397 5.14 19.38 5.88
N GLY A 398 4.74 18.86 4.71
CA GLY A 398 5.62 18.15 3.80
C GLY A 398 5.55 18.72 2.39
N ILE A 399 6.02 17.90 1.46
CA ILE A 399 6.06 18.25 0.03
C ILE A 399 5.50 17.12 -0.83
N THR A 400 5.17 17.44 -2.05
CA THR A 400 4.97 16.52 -3.17
C THR A 400 5.61 17.11 -4.42
N ALA A 401 5.77 16.32 -5.49
CA ALA A 401 6.31 16.76 -6.77
C ALA A 401 7.80 17.08 -6.79
N GLU A 402 8.63 16.50 -5.91
CA GLU A 402 10.09 16.72 -5.94
C GLU A 402 10.69 16.36 -7.30
N GLY A 403 10.36 15.18 -7.84
CA GLY A 403 10.87 14.72 -9.13
C GLY A 403 10.44 15.63 -10.30
N ASP A 404 9.19 16.09 -10.31
CA ASP A 404 8.69 16.98 -11.35
C ASP A 404 9.23 18.41 -11.23
N MET A 405 9.43 18.91 -10.01
CA MET A 405 10.08 20.19 -9.78
C MET A 405 11.48 20.18 -10.38
N LEU A 406 12.28 19.18 -10.05
CA LEU A 406 13.64 19.04 -10.57
C LEU A 406 13.65 18.94 -12.10
N ALA A 407 12.78 18.11 -12.67
CA ALA A 407 12.65 17.99 -14.12
C ALA A 407 12.25 19.31 -14.79
N ALA A 408 11.30 20.04 -14.20
CA ALA A 408 10.85 21.34 -14.69
C ALA A 408 11.94 22.43 -14.63
N MET A 409 12.85 22.31 -13.67
CA MET A 409 14.05 23.18 -13.53
C MET A 409 15.20 22.78 -14.47
N GLY A 410 15.05 21.67 -15.23
CA GLY A 410 16.13 21.10 -16.03
C GLY A 410 17.22 20.38 -15.21
N LEU A 411 16.93 20.06 -13.95
CA LEU A 411 17.82 19.35 -13.05
C LEU A 411 17.49 17.85 -13.07
N ARG A 412 18.52 17.02 -13.29
CA ARG A 412 18.31 15.57 -13.30
C ARG A 412 18.32 15.00 -11.89
N TYR A 413 17.22 14.37 -11.50
CA TYR A 413 17.15 13.67 -10.22
C TYR A 413 18.28 12.64 -10.06
N GLY A 414 18.91 12.58 -8.89
CA GLY A 414 20.05 11.70 -8.62
C GLY A 414 21.41 12.30 -9.05
N THR A 415 21.53 13.62 -9.19
CA THR A 415 22.79 14.34 -9.35
C THR A 415 23.10 15.23 -8.14
N GLN A 416 24.34 15.62 -7.97
CA GLN A 416 24.74 16.52 -6.88
C GLN A 416 24.08 17.89 -7.03
N GLU A 417 23.98 18.41 -8.25
CA GLU A 417 23.34 19.70 -8.53
C GLU A 417 21.84 19.69 -8.13
N ALA A 418 21.11 18.60 -8.48
CA ALA A 418 19.74 18.43 -8.05
C ALA A 418 19.63 18.32 -6.51
N THR A 419 20.58 17.63 -5.87
CA THR A 419 20.62 17.49 -4.42
C THR A 419 20.80 18.87 -3.75
N ASP A 420 21.75 19.66 -4.20
CA ASP A 420 22.03 20.98 -3.63
C ASP A 420 20.83 21.92 -3.78
N PHE A 421 20.17 21.90 -4.94
CA PHE A 421 18.95 22.66 -5.16
C PHE A 421 17.81 22.19 -4.25
N SER A 422 17.58 20.90 -4.13
CA SER A 422 16.56 20.33 -3.24
C SER A 422 16.82 20.70 -1.78
N VAL A 423 18.07 20.68 -1.33
CA VAL A 423 18.43 21.12 0.03
C VAL A 423 18.05 22.58 0.25
N GLU A 424 18.29 23.47 -0.70
CA GLU A 424 17.89 24.88 -0.57
C GLU A 424 16.37 25.07 -0.52
N VAL A 425 15.63 24.29 -1.32
CA VAL A 425 14.15 24.28 -1.26
C VAL A 425 13.67 23.85 0.12
N HIS A 426 14.19 22.73 0.65
CA HIS A 426 13.76 22.22 1.96
C HIS A 426 14.23 23.08 3.11
N ARG A 427 15.41 23.67 3.02
CA ARG A 427 15.87 24.71 3.97
C ARG A 427 14.91 25.89 3.99
N THR A 428 14.50 26.38 2.83
CA THR A 428 13.56 27.49 2.71
C THR A 428 12.20 27.13 3.30
N LEU A 429 11.71 25.90 3.05
CA LEU A 429 10.47 25.40 3.66
C LEU A 429 10.58 25.39 5.19
N ALA A 430 11.65 24.80 5.74
CA ALA A 430 11.86 24.68 7.16
C ALA A 430 11.90 26.05 7.86
N LEU A 431 12.68 26.99 7.34
CA LEU A 431 12.77 28.33 7.91
C LEU A 431 11.44 29.09 7.83
N GLY A 432 10.69 28.95 6.71
CA GLY A 432 9.36 29.56 6.55
C GLY A 432 8.33 29.00 7.51
N VAL A 433 8.30 27.68 7.67
CA VAL A 433 7.39 26.96 8.59
C VAL A 433 7.71 27.33 10.05
N TYR A 434 8.96 27.29 10.45
CA TYR A 434 9.37 27.64 11.81
C TYR A 434 9.13 29.12 12.14
N ARG A 435 9.38 30.03 11.19
CA ARG A 435 9.04 31.45 11.34
C ARG A 435 7.55 31.64 11.60
N ALA A 436 6.70 30.97 10.80
CA ALA A 436 5.26 31.03 11.01
C ALA A 436 4.84 30.45 12.38
N SER A 437 5.47 29.33 12.82
CA SER A 437 5.16 28.74 14.13
C SER A 437 5.53 29.69 15.29
N VAL A 438 6.61 30.45 15.17
CA VAL A 438 7.00 31.49 16.14
C VAL A 438 6.03 32.67 16.10
N ASP A 439 5.65 33.14 14.91
CA ASP A 439 4.68 34.24 14.76
C ASP A 439 3.32 33.84 15.36
N MET A 440 2.90 32.60 15.16
CA MET A 440 1.68 32.06 15.77
C MET A 440 1.80 31.90 17.28
N ALA A 441 2.98 31.58 17.81
CA ALA A 441 3.19 31.56 19.27
C ALA A 441 3.01 32.95 19.89
N ARG A 442 3.42 34.01 19.17
CA ARG A 442 3.17 35.40 19.62
C ARG A 442 1.68 35.75 19.59
N GLU A 443 0.94 35.24 18.62
CA GLU A 443 -0.50 35.50 18.43
C GLU A 443 -1.38 34.64 19.33
N ARG A 444 -1.03 33.32 19.45
CA ARG A 444 -1.90 32.26 19.98
C ARG A 444 -1.32 31.56 21.22
N GLY A 445 -0.11 31.89 21.64
CA GLY A 445 0.66 31.21 22.68
C GLY A 445 1.49 30.03 22.13
N ALA A 446 2.59 29.74 22.77
CA ALA A 446 3.44 28.60 22.48
C ALA A 446 2.74 27.28 22.86
N PHE A 447 3.24 26.14 22.34
CA PHE A 447 2.75 24.85 22.81
C PHE A 447 3.04 24.68 24.32
N ALA A 448 2.14 23.97 25.03
CA ALA A 448 2.00 24.07 26.48
C ALA A 448 3.26 23.75 27.30
N ILE A 449 4.12 22.86 26.80
CA ILE A 449 5.33 22.42 27.51
C ILE A 449 6.62 23.04 26.95
N TYR A 450 6.53 24.06 26.10
CA TYR A 450 7.70 24.69 25.47
C TYR A 450 8.71 25.19 26.49
N ASP A 451 9.96 24.80 26.30
CA ASP A 451 11.11 25.28 27.08
C ASP A 451 12.35 25.34 26.17
N ALA A 452 12.82 26.56 25.90
CA ALA A 452 13.96 26.77 25.01
C ALA A 452 15.27 26.14 25.53
N HIS A 453 15.46 26.03 26.85
CA HIS A 453 16.66 25.43 27.42
C HIS A 453 16.76 23.93 27.15
N ARG A 454 15.63 23.24 27.07
CA ARG A 454 15.59 21.78 26.74
C ARG A 454 16.09 21.50 25.33
N GLU A 455 15.87 22.42 24.41
CA GLU A 455 16.17 22.29 23.00
C GLU A 455 17.54 22.80 22.57
N GLU A 456 18.25 23.47 23.46
CA GLU A 456 19.51 24.20 23.17
C GLU A 456 20.57 23.31 22.49
N ALA A 457 20.66 22.04 22.90
CA ALA A 457 21.62 21.06 22.37
C ALA A 457 21.09 20.27 21.17
N ASN A 458 19.83 20.47 20.76
CA ASN A 458 19.25 19.70 19.66
C ASN A 458 19.88 20.11 18.33
N PRO A 459 20.36 19.15 17.49
CA PRO A 459 21.05 19.46 16.25
C PRO A 459 20.18 20.18 15.22
N PHE A 460 18.88 19.86 15.13
CA PHE A 460 17.97 20.55 14.22
C PHE A 460 17.78 22.01 14.61
N ILE A 461 17.58 22.30 15.90
CA ILE A 461 17.48 23.67 16.43
C ILE A 461 18.82 24.44 16.23
N SER A 462 19.94 23.75 16.38
CA SER A 462 21.26 24.36 16.11
C SER A 462 21.39 24.79 14.64
N ARG A 463 20.91 23.98 13.69
CA ARG A 463 20.88 24.35 12.25
C ARG A 463 19.99 25.57 11.98
N ILE A 464 18.83 25.68 12.64
CA ILE A 464 17.97 26.87 12.54
C ILE A 464 18.74 28.12 13.08
N ARG A 465 19.40 28.00 14.25
CA ARG A 465 20.19 29.08 14.82
C ARG A 465 21.29 29.57 13.89
N GLU A 466 21.98 28.63 13.21
CA GLU A 466 23.05 28.98 12.26
C GLU A 466 22.48 29.60 10.97
N ALA A 467 21.37 29.12 10.48
CA ALA A 467 20.76 29.57 9.21
C ALA A 467 20.00 30.88 9.34
N ASP A 468 19.31 31.12 10.47
CA ASP A 468 18.53 32.33 10.77
C ASP A 468 18.61 32.65 12.28
N PRO A 469 19.67 33.39 12.72
CA PRO A 469 19.86 33.77 14.12
C PRO A 469 18.70 34.61 14.68
N GLU A 470 18.03 35.41 13.84
CA GLU A 470 16.91 36.25 14.25
C GLU A 470 15.68 35.36 14.56
N LEU A 471 15.38 34.40 13.68
CA LEU A 471 14.34 33.40 13.95
C LEU A 471 14.59 32.66 15.25
N TYR A 472 15.82 32.23 15.51
CA TYR A 472 16.19 31.55 16.75
C TYR A 472 16.00 32.45 17.98
N ALA A 473 16.43 33.69 17.91
CA ALA A 473 16.26 34.65 19.02
C ALA A 473 14.76 34.88 19.33
N ASP A 474 13.93 35.03 18.32
CA ASP A 474 12.49 35.17 18.47
C ASP A 474 11.85 33.88 19.03
N MET A 475 12.34 32.71 18.60
CA MET A 475 11.88 31.42 19.11
C MET A 475 12.20 31.25 20.60
N VAL A 476 13.39 31.63 21.04
CA VAL A 476 13.76 31.63 22.47
C VAL A 476 12.87 32.56 23.26
N LYS A 477 12.54 33.70 22.69
CA LYS A 477 11.78 34.77 23.39
C LYS A 477 10.30 34.52 23.47
N TYR A 478 9.69 34.02 22.39
CA TYR A 478 8.24 33.92 22.24
C TYR A 478 7.74 32.45 22.23
N GLY A 479 8.66 31.49 22.09
CA GLY A 479 8.33 30.11 21.83
C GLY A 479 7.91 29.85 20.38
N ARG A 480 7.44 28.64 20.12
CA ARG A 480 6.75 28.27 18.88
C ARG A 480 5.45 27.55 19.18
N ARG A 481 4.53 27.57 18.22
CA ARG A 481 3.18 27.03 18.37
C ARG A 481 3.13 25.51 18.42
N ASN A 482 4.07 24.82 17.77
CA ASN A 482 4.05 23.37 17.52
C ASN A 482 5.38 22.74 17.94
N ILE A 483 5.34 21.56 18.57
CA ILE A 483 6.52 20.85 19.07
C ILE A 483 7.40 20.33 17.93
N ALA A 484 6.79 19.89 16.82
CA ALA A 484 7.45 19.50 15.57
C ALA A 484 6.55 19.83 14.39
N CYS A 485 7.13 20.14 13.23
CA CYS A 485 6.44 20.83 12.13
C CYS A 485 6.57 20.19 10.76
N LEU A 486 7.62 19.44 10.48
CA LEU A 486 8.00 19.03 9.13
C LEU A 486 8.08 17.51 8.98
N THR A 487 7.49 16.97 7.91
CA THR A 487 7.63 15.55 7.54
C THR A 487 7.41 15.37 6.05
N ILE A 488 8.06 14.38 5.45
CA ILE A 488 7.79 14.04 4.05
C ILE A 488 7.05 12.71 4.01
N ALA A 489 5.74 12.81 3.80
CA ALA A 489 4.84 11.68 3.65
C ALA A 489 4.89 11.11 2.21
N PRO A 490 4.40 9.87 1.98
CA PRO A 490 4.40 9.28 0.64
C PRO A 490 3.54 10.04 -0.39
N THR A 491 2.51 10.75 0.04
CA THR A 491 1.53 11.49 -0.78
C THR A 491 0.91 10.70 -1.94
N GLY A 492 0.85 9.36 -1.85
CA GLY A 492 0.51 8.49 -2.97
C GLY A 492 -0.84 8.78 -3.65
N THR A 493 -1.89 9.16 -2.89
CA THR A 493 -3.17 9.56 -3.48
C THR A 493 -3.27 11.05 -3.75
N THR A 494 -2.64 11.90 -2.94
CA THR A 494 -2.61 13.35 -3.18
C THR A 494 -1.87 13.67 -4.47
N SER A 495 -0.77 12.96 -4.78
CA SER A 495 -0.02 13.15 -6.04
C SER A 495 -0.83 12.79 -7.30
N LEU A 496 -1.80 11.89 -7.21
CA LEU A 496 -2.74 11.66 -8.31
C LEU A 496 -3.61 12.90 -8.59
N MET A 497 -4.03 13.61 -7.54
CA MET A 497 -4.86 14.82 -7.66
C MET A 497 -4.04 16.06 -8.02
N THR A 498 -2.78 16.16 -7.59
CA THR A 498 -1.85 17.18 -8.08
C THR A 498 -1.31 16.86 -9.49
N GLN A 499 -1.52 15.62 -9.96
CA GLN A 499 -1.02 15.12 -11.24
C GLN A 499 0.51 15.27 -11.36
N THR A 500 1.23 14.89 -10.28
CA THR A 500 2.68 15.02 -10.12
C THR A 500 3.31 13.75 -9.57
N THR A 501 4.65 13.75 -9.46
CA THR A 501 5.38 12.74 -8.71
C THR A 501 5.03 12.79 -7.22
N SER A 502 5.15 11.66 -6.52
CA SER A 502 4.76 11.51 -5.12
C SER A 502 5.89 11.88 -4.16
N GLY A 503 5.62 12.75 -3.18
CA GLY A 503 6.58 13.08 -2.12
C GLY A 503 7.95 13.44 -2.68
N ILE A 504 8.99 12.83 -2.11
CA ILE A 504 10.39 13.01 -2.53
C ILE A 504 10.77 12.12 -3.73
N GLU A 505 9.87 11.26 -4.19
CA GLU A 505 10.21 10.24 -5.19
C GLU A 505 10.44 10.82 -6.59
N PRO A 506 11.37 10.22 -7.37
CA PRO A 506 11.44 10.50 -8.81
C PRO A 506 10.19 9.97 -9.51
N VAL A 507 10.00 10.35 -10.78
CA VAL A 507 8.95 9.74 -11.58
C VAL A 507 9.16 8.22 -11.65
N PHE A 508 8.09 7.45 -11.53
CA PHE A 508 8.19 6.00 -11.67
C PHE A 508 8.57 5.60 -13.10
N MET A 509 7.76 6.03 -14.07
CA MET A 509 8.05 5.99 -15.51
C MET A 509 7.38 7.18 -16.19
N PRO A 510 8.07 7.92 -17.06
CA PRO A 510 7.47 9.04 -17.78
C PRO A 510 6.43 8.59 -18.80
N VAL A 511 6.57 7.36 -19.32
CA VAL A 511 5.63 6.74 -20.26
C VAL A 511 5.52 5.25 -19.92
N TYR A 512 4.30 4.73 -19.83
CA TYR A 512 4.07 3.32 -19.55
C TYR A 512 2.85 2.81 -20.31
N LYS A 513 2.80 1.51 -20.52
CA LYS A 513 1.64 0.83 -21.11
C LYS A 513 0.68 0.42 -20.02
N ARG A 514 -0.58 0.71 -20.23
CA ARG A 514 -1.67 0.23 -19.39
C ARG A 514 -2.58 -0.67 -20.21
N ARG A 515 -3.07 -1.73 -19.58
CA ARG A 515 -4.05 -2.63 -20.16
C ARG A 515 -5.42 -2.31 -19.57
N ARG A 516 -6.40 -2.12 -20.43
CA ARG A 516 -7.81 -2.01 -20.06
C ARG A 516 -8.54 -3.23 -20.62
N LYS A 517 -9.29 -3.92 -19.77
CA LYS A 517 -10.17 -4.99 -20.24
C LYS A 517 -11.24 -4.38 -21.15
N VAL A 518 -11.38 -4.92 -22.33
CA VAL A 518 -12.40 -4.51 -23.30
C VAL A 518 -13.70 -5.22 -22.93
N ASN A 519 -14.77 -4.44 -22.75
CA ASN A 519 -16.11 -5.02 -22.53
C ASN A 519 -16.83 -5.19 -23.86
N PRO A 520 -17.77 -6.14 -23.96
CA PRO A 520 -18.48 -6.42 -25.22
C PRO A 520 -19.27 -5.24 -25.81
N ASN A 521 -19.52 -4.19 -25.02
CA ASN A 521 -20.27 -3.00 -25.43
C ASN A 521 -19.39 -1.78 -25.70
N ASP A 522 -18.07 -1.93 -25.63
CA ASP A 522 -17.15 -0.84 -25.95
C ASP A 522 -17.09 -0.70 -27.48
N ALA A 523 -17.67 0.37 -28.05
CA ALA A 523 -17.59 0.70 -29.46
C ALA A 523 -16.21 1.28 -29.78
N ASP A 524 -15.67 0.96 -30.97
CA ASP A 524 -14.43 1.50 -31.54
C ASP A 524 -13.14 1.21 -30.72
N VAL A 525 -13.09 0.08 -30.00
CA VAL A 525 -11.92 -0.34 -29.23
C VAL A 525 -11.09 -1.37 -29.98
N HIS A 526 -9.79 -1.13 -30.07
CA HIS A 526 -8.83 -2.07 -30.66
C HIS A 526 -8.39 -3.08 -29.60
N VAL A 527 -8.44 -4.39 -29.91
CA VAL A 527 -7.92 -5.44 -29.03
C VAL A 527 -6.45 -5.65 -29.38
N ASP A 528 -5.56 -5.28 -28.42
CA ASP A 528 -4.11 -5.42 -28.60
C ASP A 528 -3.57 -6.69 -27.97
N TYR A 529 -4.26 -7.21 -26.96
CA TYR A 529 -3.82 -8.36 -26.19
C TYR A 529 -5.01 -9.16 -25.69
N VAL A 530 -4.89 -10.47 -25.75
CA VAL A 530 -5.82 -11.40 -25.11
C VAL A 530 -5.02 -12.21 -24.11
N ASP A 531 -5.48 -12.25 -22.86
CA ASP A 531 -4.77 -12.98 -21.80
C ASP A 531 -5.02 -14.49 -21.86
N GLU A 532 -4.33 -15.25 -21.01
CA GLU A 532 -4.42 -16.71 -20.95
C GLU A 532 -5.81 -17.24 -20.55
N VAL A 533 -6.72 -16.37 -20.11
CA VAL A 533 -8.12 -16.69 -19.78
C VAL A 533 -9.13 -16.18 -20.80
N GLY A 534 -8.65 -15.61 -21.93
CA GLY A 534 -9.48 -15.13 -23.04
C GLY A 534 -10.05 -13.73 -22.87
N ASP A 535 -9.64 -13.00 -21.83
CA ASP A 535 -10.02 -11.60 -21.66
C ASP A 535 -9.28 -10.72 -22.66
N SER A 536 -10.03 -9.98 -23.46
CA SER A 536 -9.50 -9.00 -24.42
C SER A 536 -9.10 -7.72 -23.73
N PHE A 537 -7.93 -7.20 -24.06
CA PHE A 537 -7.42 -5.95 -23.51
C PHE A 537 -7.01 -5.01 -24.63
N GLU A 538 -7.32 -3.75 -24.43
CA GLU A 538 -6.71 -2.65 -25.16
C GLU A 538 -5.46 -2.23 -24.42
N GLU A 539 -4.31 -2.17 -25.09
CA GLU A 539 -3.09 -1.55 -24.59
C GLU A 539 -3.07 -0.09 -25.04
N TYR A 540 -3.07 0.80 -24.09
CA TYR A 540 -2.89 2.21 -24.38
C TYR A 540 -1.69 2.77 -23.62
N ILE A 541 -1.05 3.74 -24.24
CA ILE A 541 0.11 4.42 -23.68
C ILE A 541 -0.41 5.50 -22.74
N VAL A 542 0.10 5.49 -21.52
CA VAL A 542 -0.16 6.51 -20.50
C VAL A 542 1.13 7.32 -20.32
N TYR A 543 0.99 8.60 -20.50
CA TYR A 543 2.07 9.55 -20.27
C TYR A 543 1.91 10.17 -18.88
N HIS A 544 3.01 10.30 -18.15
CA HIS A 544 3.04 11.12 -16.95
C HIS A 544 2.66 12.57 -17.29
N ARG A 545 1.76 13.19 -16.50
CA ARG A 545 1.16 14.49 -16.88
C ARG A 545 2.22 15.58 -17.13
N LYS A 546 3.24 15.65 -16.29
CA LYS A 546 4.31 16.66 -16.46
C LYS A 546 5.26 16.34 -17.62
N PHE A 547 5.36 15.08 -18.02
CA PHE A 547 6.04 14.72 -19.26
C PHE A 547 5.28 15.23 -20.50
N LEU A 548 3.94 15.15 -20.49
CA LEU A 548 3.12 15.78 -21.54
C LEU A 548 3.34 17.30 -21.58
N THR A 549 3.34 17.96 -20.40
CA THR A 549 3.63 19.39 -20.34
C THR A 549 5.02 19.72 -20.92
N TRP A 550 6.04 18.89 -20.63
CA TRP A 550 7.36 19.03 -21.23
C TRP A 550 7.30 18.91 -22.77
N MET A 551 6.55 17.95 -23.28
CA MET A 551 6.36 17.78 -24.73
C MET A 551 5.71 19.01 -25.36
N GLU A 552 4.62 19.53 -24.80
CA GLU A 552 3.92 20.73 -25.28
C GLU A 552 4.83 21.96 -25.28
N VAL A 553 5.52 22.23 -24.17
CA VAL A 553 6.45 23.38 -24.05
C VAL A 553 7.56 23.31 -25.11
N ASN A 554 7.99 22.10 -25.48
CA ASN A 554 9.05 21.88 -26.48
C ASN A 554 8.50 21.63 -27.88
N GLY A 555 7.24 21.99 -28.16
CA GLY A 555 6.63 21.99 -29.49
C GLY A 555 6.33 20.62 -30.08
N MET A 556 6.17 19.58 -29.23
CA MET A 556 5.83 18.24 -29.67
C MET A 556 4.32 18.03 -29.65
N ASP A 557 3.79 17.27 -30.61
CA ASP A 557 2.36 16.97 -30.69
C ASP A 557 1.99 15.87 -29.66
N ILE A 558 1.26 16.26 -28.61
CA ILE A 558 0.82 15.33 -27.54
C ILE A 558 -0.34 14.42 -27.96
N HIS A 559 -0.99 14.70 -29.11
CA HIS A 559 -2.09 13.90 -29.65
C HIS A 559 -1.62 12.86 -30.69
N LYS A 560 -0.34 12.95 -31.10
CA LYS A 560 0.27 11.98 -32.00
C LYS A 560 0.42 10.63 -31.31
N ARG A 561 0.05 9.55 -32.01
CA ARG A 561 0.46 8.20 -31.60
C ARG A 561 1.93 7.98 -31.95
N TYR A 562 2.78 7.89 -30.93
CA TYR A 562 4.20 7.61 -31.06
C TYR A 562 4.47 6.11 -31.03
N SER A 563 5.39 5.63 -31.90
CA SER A 563 5.92 4.29 -31.81
C SER A 563 6.81 4.11 -30.55
N GLN A 564 7.08 2.90 -30.14
CA GLN A 564 7.95 2.65 -28.97
C GLN A 564 9.33 3.25 -29.16
N GLU A 565 9.89 3.18 -30.37
CA GLU A 565 11.20 3.77 -30.67
C GLU A 565 11.18 5.31 -30.57
N GLU A 566 10.12 5.95 -31.07
CA GLU A 566 9.95 7.39 -30.89
C GLU A 566 9.77 7.78 -29.42
N ILE A 567 9.06 6.97 -28.62
CA ILE A 567 8.90 7.19 -27.19
C ILE A 567 10.25 7.09 -26.48
N ASP A 568 11.03 6.06 -26.77
CA ASP A 568 12.36 5.88 -26.20
C ASP A 568 13.28 7.08 -26.53
N GLN A 569 13.18 7.64 -27.74
CA GLN A 569 13.91 8.84 -28.13
C GLN A 569 13.39 10.11 -27.44
N LEU A 570 12.09 10.23 -27.22
CA LEU A 570 11.49 11.34 -26.48
C LEU A 570 11.96 11.31 -25.02
N VAL A 571 11.88 10.15 -24.37
CA VAL A 571 12.37 9.98 -23.00
C VAL A 571 13.87 10.28 -22.90
N ALA A 572 14.68 9.82 -23.85
CA ALA A 572 16.11 10.05 -23.86
C ALA A 572 16.50 11.55 -23.98
N ARG A 573 15.64 12.40 -24.57
CA ARG A 573 15.85 13.85 -24.69
C ARG A 573 15.20 14.65 -23.54
N SER A 574 14.37 14.00 -22.71
CA SER A 574 13.65 14.66 -21.64
C SER A 574 14.49 14.81 -20.38
N PRO A 575 14.14 15.71 -19.46
CA PRO A 575 14.77 15.83 -18.15
C PRO A 575 14.54 14.61 -17.25
N TYR A 576 13.67 13.69 -17.65
CA TYR A 576 13.40 12.44 -16.95
C TYR A 576 14.34 11.30 -17.34
N TYR A 577 15.26 11.51 -18.31
CA TYR A 577 16.21 10.50 -18.73
C TYR A 577 17.18 10.13 -17.60
N LYS A 578 17.27 8.84 -17.25
CA LYS A 578 18.06 8.34 -16.11
C LYS A 578 17.73 9.03 -14.77
N ALA A 579 16.45 9.43 -14.64
CA ALA A 579 15.91 10.09 -13.47
C ALA A 579 14.59 9.44 -13.05
N THR A 580 14.34 8.19 -13.44
CA THR A 580 13.17 7.40 -13.06
C THR A 580 13.49 6.53 -11.84
N ALA A 581 12.46 6.01 -11.19
CA ALA A 581 12.63 5.18 -10.02
C ALA A 581 13.55 3.95 -10.27
N ASN A 582 13.53 3.41 -11.51
CA ASN A 582 14.26 2.18 -11.87
C ASN A 582 15.61 2.41 -12.52
N ASP A 583 16.00 3.64 -12.82
CA ASP A 583 17.26 3.93 -13.51
C ASP A 583 18.05 5.12 -12.93
N VAL A 584 17.56 5.75 -11.87
CA VAL A 584 18.28 6.80 -11.15
C VAL A 584 19.54 6.25 -10.50
N ASP A 585 20.54 7.10 -10.27
CA ASP A 585 21.65 6.75 -9.38
C ASP A 585 21.11 6.58 -7.95
N TRP A 586 20.92 5.32 -7.51
CA TRP A 586 20.30 4.99 -6.22
C TRP A 586 21.15 5.42 -5.03
N LEU A 587 22.49 5.42 -5.15
CA LEU A 587 23.37 5.93 -4.09
C LEU A 587 23.21 7.44 -3.94
N MET A 588 23.16 8.17 -5.05
CA MET A 588 22.89 9.61 -5.02
C MET A 588 21.48 9.92 -4.50
N LYS A 589 20.47 9.09 -4.85
CA LYS A 589 19.12 9.23 -4.26
C LYS A 589 19.16 9.12 -2.74
N VAL A 590 19.88 8.17 -2.17
CA VAL A 590 20.04 7.99 -0.72
C VAL A 590 20.81 9.16 -0.09
N LYS A 591 21.87 9.65 -0.72
CA LYS A 591 22.62 10.84 -0.27
C LYS A 591 21.73 12.09 -0.28
N MET A 592 20.93 12.27 -1.31
CA MET A 592 19.95 13.35 -1.39
C MET A 592 18.95 13.28 -0.24
N GLN A 593 18.40 12.09 0.04
CA GLN A 593 17.52 11.89 1.20
C GLN A 593 18.20 12.32 2.51
N GLY A 594 19.45 11.90 2.76
CA GLY A 594 20.21 12.25 3.94
C GLY A 594 20.50 13.76 4.05
N ALA A 595 20.78 14.42 2.94
CA ALA A 595 21.00 15.86 2.87
C ALA A 595 19.70 16.65 3.19
N ILE A 596 18.57 16.23 2.60
CA ILE A 596 17.25 16.82 2.86
C ILE A 596 16.78 16.55 4.29
N GLN A 597 17.08 15.37 4.86
CA GLN A 597 16.68 14.99 6.22
C GLN A 597 17.15 16.00 7.27
N LYS A 598 18.24 16.71 7.03
CA LYS A 598 18.73 17.78 7.94
C LYS A 598 17.74 18.94 8.09
N TRP A 599 16.82 19.10 7.15
CA TRP A 599 15.81 20.14 7.16
C TRP A 599 14.38 19.62 7.38
N VAL A 600 14.26 18.37 7.85
CA VAL A 600 12.99 17.71 8.21
C VAL A 600 13.11 17.22 9.66
N ASP A 601 12.35 17.81 10.56
CA ASP A 601 12.44 17.50 12.00
C ASP A 601 11.88 16.09 12.33
N HIS A 602 10.82 15.63 11.67
CA HIS A 602 10.42 14.23 11.74
C HIS A 602 11.29 13.36 10.81
N SER A 603 10.70 12.58 9.95
CA SER A 603 11.40 11.70 9.03
C SER A 603 10.87 11.83 7.60
N ILE A 604 11.42 11.02 6.71
CA ILE A 604 11.09 10.99 5.29
C ILE A 604 10.64 9.57 4.94
N SER A 605 9.43 9.44 4.40
CA SER A 605 9.01 8.21 3.76
C SER A 605 9.60 8.12 2.36
N VAL A 606 10.44 7.13 2.13
CA VAL A 606 11.12 6.91 0.85
C VAL A 606 11.22 5.43 0.54
N THR A 607 11.06 5.10 -0.73
CA THR A 607 11.30 3.76 -1.23
C THR A 607 12.34 3.80 -2.35
N VAL A 608 13.42 3.05 -2.18
CA VAL A 608 14.39 2.84 -3.25
C VAL A 608 13.89 1.67 -4.09
N ASN A 609 13.36 1.98 -5.28
CA ASN A 609 12.90 0.96 -6.23
C ASN A 609 14.10 0.42 -7.01
N LEU A 610 14.22 -0.89 -7.06
CA LEU A 610 15.32 -1.58 -7.71
C LEU A 610 14.78 -2.57 -8.75
N PRO A 611 15.43 -2.69 -9.92
CA PRO A 611 15.11 -3.73 -10.88
C PRO A 611 15.31 -5.14 -10.31
N ASN A 612 14.67 -6.14 -10.91
CA ASN A 612 14.68 -7.52 -10.42
C ASN A 612 16.10 -8.16 -10.40
N GLU A 613 16.98 -7.74 -11.30
CA GLU A 613 18.32 -8.31 -11.50
C GLU A 613 19.41 -7.81 -10.55
N VAL A 614 19.09 -6.88 -9.63
CA VAL A 614 20.07 -6.37 -8.68
C VAL A 614 20.42 -7.42 -7.62
N ASP A 615 21.67 -7.40 -7.17
CA ASP A 615 22.18 -8.26 -6.13
C ASP A 615 21.99 -7.69 -4.72
N GLU A 616 22.16 -8.55 -3.71
CA GLU A 616 22.10 -8.16 -2.29
C GLU A 616 23.23 -7.19 -1.90
N ALA A 617 24.36 -7.22 -2.60
CA ALA A 617 25.48 -6.33 -2.33
C ALA A 617 25.12 -4.86 -2.58
N LEU A 618 24.28 -4.58 -3.59
CA LEU A 618 23.75 -3.24 -3.81
C LEU A 618 22.83 -2.79 -2.66
N VAL A 619 21.94 -3.68 -2.20
CA VAL A 619 21.05 -3.38 -1.06
C VAL A 619 21.86 -3.06 0.19
N ASN A 620 22.89 -3.86 0.49
CA ASN A 620 23.81 -3.60 1.59
C ASN A 620 24.47 -2.20 1.47
N ARG A 621 25.02 -1.86 0.29
CA ARG A 621 25.64 -0.56 0.07
C ARG A 621 24.66 0.60 0.26
N LEU A 622 23.44 0.46 -0.21
CA LEU A 622 22.38 1.48 -0.07
C LEU A 622 22.02 1.72 1.40
N TYR A 623 21.83 0.68 2.18
CA TYR A 623 21.51 0.81 3.60
C TYR A 623 22.68 1.40 4.42
N VAL A 624 23.92 0.97 4.16
CA VAL A 624 25.10 1.53 4.81
C VAL A 624 25.27 3.01 4.45
N GLU A 625 25.05 3.38 3.18
CA GLU A 625 25.09 4.77 2.76
C GLU A 625 23.96 5.60 3.40
N ALA A 626 22.75 5.04 3.53
CA ALA A 626 21.63 5.71 4.22
C ALA A 626 22.00 6.04 5.68
N TRP A 627 22.56 5.08 6.40
CA TRP A 627 23.06 5.31 7.75
C TRP A 627 24.14 6.41 7.82
N ARG A 628 25.16 6.33 6.95
CA ARG A 628 26.28 7.29 6.91
C ARG A 628 25.83 8.69 6.50
N SER A 629 24.84 8.79 5.63
CA SER A 629 24.28 10.06 5.17
C SER A 629 23.34 10.72 6.18
N GLY A 630 23.03 10.04 7.30
CA GLY A 630 22.13 10.58 8.34
C GLY A 630 20.66 10.47 8.00
N CYS A 631 20.25 9.52 7.17
CA CYS A 631 18.86 9.16 7.01
C CYS A 631 18.29 8.61 8.31
N LYS A 632 17.02 8.86 8.59
CA LYS A 632 16.31 8.30 9.75
C LYS A 632 15.70 6.92 9.47
N GLY A 633 15.47 6.60 8.21
CA GLY A 633 15.00 5.29 7.76
C GLY A 633 15.20 5.11 6.26
N CYS A 634 15.09 3.89 5.80
CA CYS A 634 15.18 3.56 4.38
C CYS A 634 14.39 2.27 4.11
N THR A 635 13.62 2.27 3.05
CA THR A 635 12.90 1.09 2.56
C THR A 635 13.36 0.77 1.14
N ILE A 636 13.59 -0.50 0.86
CA ILE A 636 13.97 -0.98 -0.46
C ILE A 636 12.85 -1.85 -1.01
N TYR A 637 12.52 -1.64 -2.27
CA TYR A 637 11.61 -2.47 -3.03
C TYR A 637 12.29 -2.95 -4.31
N ARG A 638 12.46 -4.27 -4.45
CA ARG A 638 12.96 -4.89 -5.68
C ARG A 638 11.80 -5.43 -6.50
N ASP A 639 11.79 -5.18 -7.80
CA ASP A 639 10.77 -5.71 -8.70
C ASP A 639 10.62 -7.22 -8.54
N GLY A 640 9.38 -7.69 -8.37
CA GLY A 640 9.08 -9.10 -8.18
C GLY A 640 9.27 -9.62 -6.74
N SER A 641 9.72 -8.79 -5.78
CA SER A 641 9.83 -9.19 -4.36
C SER A 641 8.46 -9.36 -3.68
N ARG A 642 7.42 -8.71 -4.19
CA ARG A 642 6.02 -8.87 -3.73
C ARG A 642 5.09 -9.09 -4.92
N SER A 643 4.08 -9.96 -4.76
CA SER A 643 3.01 -10.10 -5.74
C SER A 643 2.05 -8.90 -5.66
N GLY A 644 1.74 -8.27 -6.80
CA GLY A 644 0.66 -7.26 -6.92
C GLY A 644 1.09 -5.81 -7.06
N VAL A 645 2.37 -5.50 -7.26
CA VAL A 645 2.86 -4.16 -7.61
C VAL A 645 3.16 -4.10 -9.11
N MET A 646 2.97 -2.93 -9.73
CA MET A 646 3.10 -2.72 -11.18
C MET A 646 4.38 -3.32 -11.73
N MET A 647 4.27 -4.13 -12.79
CA MET A 647 5.42 -4.71 -13.48
C MET A 647 5.87 -3.81 -14.61
N SER A 648 7.18 -3.52 -14.66
CA SER A 648 7.80 -2.93 -15.85
C SER A 648 7.92 -4.02 -16.92
N VAL A 649 7.41 -3.78 -18.13
CA VAL A 649 7.62 -4.68 -19.26
C VAL A 649 9.02 -4.44 -19.81
N SER A 650 10.02 -5.15 -19.27
CA SER A 650 11.38 -5.09 -19.81
C SER A 650 11.51 -5.96 -21.07
N LYS A 651 12.38 -5.54 -22.01
CA LYS A 651 12.64 -6.25 -23.27
C LYS A 651 13.11 -7.71 -23.11
N LYS A 652 13.36 -8.21 -21.91
CA LYS A 652 13.85 -9.58 -21.65
C LYS A 652 12.74 -10.62 -21.54
N ASP A 653 11.51 -10.23 -21.27
CA ASP A 653 10.40 -11.20 -21.20
C ASP A 653 10.03 -11.80 -22.56
N LYS A 654 10.37 -11.11 -23.67
CA LYS A 654 10.21 -11.66 -25.03
C LYS A 654 11.11 -12.86 -25.35
N LYS A 655 12.12 -13.17 -24.55
CA LYS A 655 13.01 -14.34 -24.78
C LYS A 655 12.56 -15.59 -24.02
N LYS A 656 11.75 -15.44 -22.97
CA LYS A 656 11.13 -16.59 -22.27
C LYS A 656 9.85 -17.08 -22.95
N GLU A 657 9.12 -16.19 -23.63
CA GLU A 657 7.95 -16.60 -24.44
C GLU A 657 8.30 -17.38 -25.71
N LYS A 658 9.53 -17.31 -26.20
CA LYS A 658 9.98 -18.05 -27.41
C LYS A 658 10.55 -19.45 -27.15
N SER A 659 10.72 -19.88 -25.91
CA SER A 659 11.23 -21.23 -25.59
C SER A 659 10.14 -22.25 -25.22
N HIS A 660 8.86 -21.83 -25.21
CA HIS A 660 7.72 -22.75 -25.03
C HIS A 660 6.82 -22.88 -26.29
N GLN A 661 7.29 -22.36 -27.44
CA GLN A 661 6.68 -22.74 -28.74
C GLN A 661 7.55 -23.78 -29.41
N ALA A 662 7.23 -25.00 -29.22
CA ALA A 662 7.38 -26.15 -30.10
C ALA A 662 7.32 -27.45 -29.27
N GLU A 663 6.16 -27.78 -28.79
CA GLU A 663 5.81 -29.22 -28.78
C GLU A 663 4.44 -29.37 -29.40
N ALA A 664 4.51 -30.06 -30.49
CA ALA A 664 3.54 -30.48 -31.46
C ALA A 664 2.06 -30.48 -31.00
N VAL A 665 1.22 -29.83 -31.80
CA VAL A 665 -0.17 -30.19 -32.02
C VAL A 665 -0.22 -31.67 -32.40
N ALA A 666 -0.59 -32.50 -31.43
CA ALA A 666 -0.88 -33.90 -31.73
C ALA A 666 -2.12 -34.00 -32.61
N SER A 667 -2.00 -34.67 -33.71
CA SER A 667 -3.07 -35.07 -34.61
C SER A 667 -4.26 -35.68 -33.85
N PRO A 668 -5.50 -35.58 -34.35
CA PRO A 668 -6.67 -36.08 -33.65
C PRO A 668 -6.51 -37.57 -33.33
N CYS A 669 -6.45 -37.88 -32.06
CA CYS A 669 -6.21 -39.20 -31.53
C CYS A 669 -7.37 -40.12 -31.87
N GLN A 670 -7.08 -41.28 -32.49
CA GLN A 670 -8.06 -42.35 -32.70
C GLN A 670 -8.62 -42.84 -31.35
N ARG A 671 -9.92 -43.06 -31.29
CA ARG A 671 -10.61 -43.56 -30.09
C ARG A 671 -10.06 -44.93 -29.68
N PRO A 672 -9.53 -45.12 -28.48
CA PRO A 672 -9.10 -46.43 -28.01
C PRO A 672 -10.34 -47.33 -27.78
N ALA A 673 -10.28 -48.56 -28.19
CA ALA A 673 -11.31 -49.56 -27.95
C ALA A 673 -11.39 -50.02 -26.47
N VAL A 674 -10.38 -49.68 -25.65
CA VAL A 674 -10.26 -50.03 -24.23
C VAL A 674 -9.79 -48.79 -23.47
N THR A 675 -10.37 -48.56 -22.27
CA THR A 675 -9.92 -47.47 -21.39
C THR A 675 -8.48 -47.67 -20.96
N GLU A 676 -7.66 -46.66 -21.10
CA GLU A 676 -6.31 -46.65 -20.54
C GLU A 676 -6.33 -46.82 -19.03
N THR A 677 -5.44 -47.64 -18.50
CA THR A 677 -5.32 -47.80 -17.05
C THR A 677 -4.92 -46.50 -16.39
N ARG A 678 -5.72 -46.05 -15.42
CA ARG A 678 -5.41 -44.78 -14.68
C ARG A 678 -4.06 -44.89 -13.99
N PRO A 679 -3.11 -43.98 -14.30
CA PRO A 679 -1.85 -43.86 -13.55
C PRO A 679 -2.13 -43.55 -12.06
N LYS A 680 -1.19 -43.92 -11.19
CA LYS A 680 -1.28 -43.57 -9.75
C LYS A 680 -1.38 -42.06 -9.54
N GLU A 681 -0.66 -41.27 -10.31
CA GLU A 681 -0.63 -39.81 -10.28
C GLU A 681 -1.08 -39.25 -11.63
N LEU A 682 -1.91 -38.22 -11.61
CA LEU A 682 -2.29 -37.43 -12.77
C LEU A 682 -1.97 -35.96 -12.52
N VAL A 683 -1.40 -35.28 -13.49
CA VAL A 683 -1.31 -33.81 -13.49
C VAL A 683 -2.72 -33.24 -13.40
N CYS A 684 -2.92 -32.24 -12.65
CA CYS A 684 -4.23 -31.70 -12.36
C CYS A 684 -4.24 -30.18 -12.47
N ASP A 685 -5.19 -29.65 -13.23
CA ASP A 685 -5.51 -28.22 -13.22
C ASP A 685 -6.59 -27.91 -12.18
N VAL A 686 -6.48 -26.74 -11.56
CA VAL A 686 -7.41 -26.27 -10.51
C VAL A 686 -8.21 -25.07 -11.04
N VAL A 687 -9.51 -25.24 -11.18
CA VAL A 687 -10.42 -24.20 -11.68
C VAL A 687 -11.40 -23.81 -10.58
N ARG A 688 -11.50 -22.52 -10.28
CA ARG A 688 -12.40 -21.96 -9.26
C ARG A 688 -13.64 -21.39 -9.92
N PHE A 689 -14.79 -21.61 -9.29
CA PHE A 689 -16.07 -21.10 -9.75
C PHE A 689 -17.01 -20.81 -8.57
N GLN A 690 -18.16 -20.22 -8.84
CA GLN A 690 -19.23 -20.03 -7.86
C GLN A 690 -20.40 -20.96 -8.17
N ASN A 691 -21.01 -21.51 -7.11
CA ASN A 691 -22.27 -22.23 -7.15
C ASN A 691 -23.18 -21.61 -6.08
N ASN A 692 -24.30 -20.99 -6.48
CA ASN A 692 -25.28 -20.37 -5.56
C ASN A 692 -24.67 -19.43 -4.48
N ARG A 693 -23.68 -18.59 -4.82
CA ARG A 693 -22.91 -17.69 -3.94
C ARG A 693 -21.79 -18.36 -3.13
N GLU A 694 -21.68 -19.66 -3.12
CA GLU A 694 -20.59 -20.39 -2.49
C GLU A 694 -19.38 -20.47 -3.42
N LYS A 695 -18.19 -20.53 -2.84
CA LYS A 695 -16.94 -20.70 -3.60
C LYS A 695 -16.67 -22.18 -3.77
N TRP A 696 -16.49 -22.59 -5.02
CA TRP A 696 -16.23 -23.96 -5.40
C TRP A 696 -14.92 -24.11 -6.17
N VAL A 697 -14.40 -25.32 -6.20
CA VAL A 697 -13.20 -25.69 -6.93
C VAL A 697 -13.44 -26.97 -7.73
N ALA A 698 -12.94 -26.99 -8.97
CA ALA A 698 -12.84 -28.19 -9.79
C ALA A 698 -11.38 -28.58 -9.97
N PHE A 699 -11.09 -29.87 -9.82
CA PHE A 699 -9.82 -30.52 -10.10
C PHE A 699 -9.97 -31.33 -11.39
N VAL A 700 -9.28 -30.91 -12.44
CA VAL A 700 -9.31 -31.60 -13.73
C VAL A 700 -8.02 -32.40 -13.91
N GLY A 701 -8.07 -33.70 -13.71
CA GLY A 701 -6.93 -34.60 -13.91
C GLY A 701 -6.70 -34.87 -15.38
N LEU A 702 -5.47 -34.75 -15.85
CA LEU A 702 -5.06 -34.84 -17.25
C LEU A 702 -4.24 -36.10 -17.50
N LEU A 703 -4.57 -36.82 -18.57
CA LEU A 703 -3.75 -37.89 -19.13
C LEU A 703 -3.36 -37.49 -20.55
N ASP A 704 -2.07 -37.38 -20.82
CA ASP A 704 -1.52 -36.90 -22.09
C ASP A 704 -2.10 -35.55 -22.56
N GLY A 705 -2.33 -34.62 -21.59
CA GLY A 705 -2.91 -33.32 -21.88
C GLY A 705 -4.43 -33.29 -22.09
N TYR A 706 -5.11 -34.46 -22.08
CA TYR A 706 -6.55 -34.57 -22.24
C TYR A 706 -7.24 -34.79 -20.88
N PRO A 707 -8.41 -34.16 -20.62
CA PRO A 707 -9.17 -34.37 -19.39
C PRO A 707 -9.55 -35.84 -19.23
N TYR A 708 -9.09 -36.45 -18.16
CA TYR A 708 -9.32 -37.85 -17.84
C TYR A 708 -10.29 -38.03 -16.67
N GLU A 709 -10.26 -37.12 -15.71
CA GLU A 709 -11.15 -37.09 -14.56
C GLU A 709 -11.39 -35.67 -14.06
N ILE A 710 -12.53 -35.49 -13.40
CA ILE A 710 -12.86 -34.23 -12.73
C ILE A 710 -13.40 -34.50 -11.34
N PHE A 711 -13.01 -33.70 -10.36
CA PHE A 711 -13.58 -33.70 -9.00
C PHE A 711 -13.96 -32.28 -8.63
N THR A 712 -15.08 -32.10 -7.92
CA THR A 712 -15.57 -30.78 -7.53
C THR A 712 -15.94 -30.76 -6.07
N GLY A 713 -15.68 -29.66 -5.39
CA GLY A 713 -16.01 -29.50 -3.99
C GLY A 713 -16.05 -28.03 -3.54
N LEU A 714 -16.61 -27.83 -2.37
CA LEU A 714 -16.71 -26.54 -1.72
C LEU A 714 -15.32 -26.06 -1.29
N GLN A 715 -15.05 -24.78 -1.47
CA GLN A 715 -13.83 -24.13 -0.99
C GLN A 715 -14.14 -23.43 0.35
N ASP A 716 -14.18 -24.23 1.41
CA ASP A 716 -14.55 -23.83 2.76
C ASP A 716 -13.72 -24.59 3.80
N ASP A 717 -13.55 -24.02 4.99
CA ASP A 717 -12.72 -24.59 6.07
C ASP A 717 -13.43 -25.72 6.83
N GLU A 718 -14.75 -25.69 6.92
CA GLU A 718 -15.56 -26.63 7.71
C GLU A 718 -16.14 -27.76 6.87
N GLU A 719 -16.68 -27.43 5.68
CA GLU A 719 -17.39 -28.38 4.83
C GLU A 719 -16.70 -28.69 3.48
N GLY A 720 -15.44 -28.32 3.33
CA GLY A 720 -14.74 -28.43 2.05
C GLY A 720 -13.22 -28.51 2.17
N ILE A 721 -12.55 -27.78 1.32
CA ILE A 721 -11.08 -27.66 1.34
C ILE A 721 -10.65 -26.22 1.14
N VAL A 722 -9.56 -25.82 1.80
CA VAL A 722 -8.92 -24.52 1.58
C VAL A 722 -7.70 -24.69 0.71
N LEU A 723 -7.68 -23.93 -0.38
CA LEU A 723 -6.53 -23.85 -1.27
C LEU A 723 -6.10 -22.39 -1.45
N PRO A 724 -4.79 -22.09 -1.36
CA PRO A 724 -4.27 -20.78 -1.71
C PRO A 724 -4.70 -20.38 -3.14
N LYS A 725 -5.08 -19.13 -3.35
CA LYS A 725 -5.51 -18.62 -4.68
C LYS A 725 -4.46 -18.82 -5.77
N THR A 726 -3.20 -18.91 -5.39
CA THR A 726 -2.05 -19.11 -6.28
C THR A 726 -1.91 -20.54 -6.82
N VAL A 727 -2.61 -21.51 -6.23
CA VAL A 727 -2.57 -22.90 -6.67
C VAL A 727 -3.54 -23.08 -7.83
N THR A 728 -3.01 -23.11 -9.04
CA THR A 728 -3.75 -23.35 -10.28
C THR A 728 -3.45 -24.72 -10.90
N ARG A 729 -2.43 -25.41 -10.41
CA ARG A 729 -1.98 -26.71 -10.91
C ARG A 729 -1.42 -27.57 -9.78
N GLY A 730 -1.53 -28.90 -9.93
CA GLY A 730 -1.01 -29.89 -8.98
C GLY A 730 -1.06 -31.29 -9.54
N LYS A 731 -1.20 -32.28 -8.64
CA LYS A 731 -1.37 -33.70 -9.00
C LYS A 731 -2.50 -34.32 -8.20
N ILE A 732 -3.32 -35.16 -8.82
CA ILE A 732 -4.25 -36.04 -8.13
C ILE A 732 -3.60 -37.43 -7.99
N ILE A 733 -3.46 -37.86 -6.73
CA ILE A 733 -2.86 -39.15 -6.37
C ILE A 733 -3.95 -40.10 -5.93
N LYS A 734 -4.09 -41.26 -6.61
CA LYS A 734 -4.98 -42.34 -6.19
C LYS A 734 -4.26 -43.24 -5.20
N GLN A 735 -4.77 -43.34 -3.99
CA GLN A 735 -4.35 -44.31 -2.99
C GLN A 735 -5.31 -45.49 -2.92
N THR A 736 -4.80 -46.68 -2.65
CA THR A 736 -5.62 -47.87 -2.37
C THR A 736 -5.44 -48.20 -0.90
N ASN A 737 -6.55 -48.21 -0.16
CA ASN A 737 -6.57 -48.55 1.26
C ASN A 737 -6.45 -50.07 1.45
N GLU A 738 -6.20 -50.54 2.68
CA GLU A 738 -6.06 -51.94 3.01
C GLU A 738 -7.34 -52.73 2.75
N ASP A 739 -8.52 -52.11 2.79
CA ASP A 739 -9.82 -52.70 2.50
C ASP A 739 -10.15 -52.73 1.00
N GLY A 740 -9.22 -52.35 0.14
CA GLY A 740 -9.38 -52.25 -1.32
C GLY A 740 -10.16 -51.04 -1.81
N SER A 741 -10.60 -50.16 -0.91
CA SER A 741 -11.23 -48.90 -1.30
C SER A 741 -10.20 -47.90 -1.82
N HIS A 742 -10.66 -46.87 -2.55
CA HIS A 742 -9.77 -45.89 -3.16
C HIS A 742 -9.98 -44.51 -2.51
N ARG A 743 -8.85 -43.88 -2.12
CA ARG A 743 -8.78 -42.50 -1.67
C ARG A 743 -8.11 -41.67 -2.76
N TYR A 744 -8.57 -40.46 -2.96
CA TYR A 744 -7.97 -39.47 -3.86
C TYR A 744 -7.42 -38.28 -3.07
N ASP A 745 -6.15 -37.98 -3.26
CA ASP A 745 -5.45 -36.90 -2.61
C ASP A 745 -5.02 -35.87 -3.66
N PHE A 746 -5.06 -34.57 -3.32
CA PHE A 746 -4.53 -33.53 -4.18
C PHE A 746 -3.22 -33.01 -3.61
N GLN A 747 -2.15 -33.08 -4.38
CA GLN A 747 -0.83 -32.59 -4.02
C GLN A 747 -0.43 -31.43 -4.92
N PHE A 748 0.00 -30.34 -4.31
CA PHE A 748 0.56 -29.19 -5.01
C PHE A 748 1.89 -28.79 -4.42
N GLU A 749 2.69 -28.10 -5.22
CA GLU A 749 3.97 -27.55 -4.83
C GLU A 749 3.82 -26.04 -4.67
N ASN A 750 4.24 -25.52 -3.52
CA ASN A 750 4.26 -24.08 -3.33
C ASN A 750 5.47 -23.46 -4.05
N LYS A 751 5.52 -22.12 -4.15
CA LYS A 751 6.62 -21.40 -4.83
C LYS A 751 8.02 -21.68 -4.27
N ARG A 752 8.13 -22.35 -3.10
CA ARG A 752 9.39 -22.71 -2.44
C ARG A 752 9.77 -24.19 -2.64
N GLY A 753 9.05 -24.93 -3.50
CA GLY A 753 9.31 -26.33 -3.73
C GLY A 753 8.79 -27.28 -2.63
N TYR A 754 8.07 -26.81 -1.63
CA TYR A 754 7.44 -27.68 -0.63
C TYR A 754 6.15 -28.28 -1.15
N LYS A 755 6.05 -29.59 -1.04
CA LYS A 755 4.85 -30.34 -1.43
C LYS A 755 3.83 -30.35 -0.28
N THR A 756 2.63 -29.88 -0.56
CA THR A 756 1.49 -29.93 0.35
C THR A 756 0.45 -30.89 -0.22
N THR A 757 -0.05 -31.80 0.60
CA THR A 757 -1.07 -32.79 0.19
C THR A 757 -2.37 -32.55 0.96
N VAL A 758 -3.46 -32.37 0.23
CA VAL A 758 -4.82 -32.41 0.73
C VAL A 758 -5.33 -33.82 0.58
N GLU A 759 -5.45 -34.53 1.69
CA GLU A 759 -5.84 -35.92 1.72
C GLU A 759 -7.36 -36.09 1.71
N GLY A 760 -7.85 -37.15 1.07
CA GLY A 760 -9.22 -37.63 1.19
C GLY A 760 -10.27 -36.74 0.52
N LEU A 761 -10.05 -36.28 -0.72
CA LEU A 761 -11.03 -35.46 -1.45
C LEU A 761 -12.44 -36.03 -1.42
N SER A 762 -12.60 -37.37 -1.55
CA SER A 762 -13.91 -38.02 -1.51
C SER A 762 -14.64 -37.94 -0.15
N GLN A 763 -13.90 -37.69 0.92
CA GLN A 763 -14.44 -37.58 2.27
C GLN A 763 -14.80 -36.12 2.62
N LYS A 764 -14.19 -35.17 1.92
CA LYS A 764 -14.34 -33.73 2.15
C LYS A 764 -15.38 -33.08 1.22
N PHE A 765 -15.72 -33.73 0.13
CA PHE A 765 -16.64 -33.18 -0.84
C PHE A 765 -18.05 -33.73 -0.67
N ASN A 766 -19.05 -32.90 -0.94
CA ASN A 766 -20.44 -33.33 -0.90
C ASN A 766 -20.68 -34.57 -1.78
N PRO A 767 -21.24 -35.68 -1.23
CA PRO A 767 -21.36 -36.93 -1.93
C PRO A 767 -22.17 -36.89 -3.21
N GLU A 768 -23.19 -36.03 -3.31
CA GLU A 768 -24.02 -35.88 -4.50
C GLU A 768 -23.20 -35.36 -5.68
N TYR A 769 -22.55 -34.23 -5.49
CA TYR A 769 -21.69 -33.60 -6.52
C TYR A 769 -20.42 -34.41 -6.80
N TRP A 770 -19.92 -35.16 -5.82
CA TRP A 770 -18.84 -36.12 -6.02
C TRP A 770 -19.28 -37.23 -6.98
N ASN A 771 -20.52 -37.75 -6.85
CA ASN A 771 -21.05 -38.78 -7.71
C ASN A 771 -21.27 -38.27 -9.16
N TYR A 772 -21.79 -37.05 -9.34
CA TYR A 772 -21.89 -36.42 -10.66
C TYR A 772 -20.50 -36.27 -11.31
N ALA A 773 -19.54 -35.76 -10.57
CA ALA A 773 -18.17 -35.62 -11.06
C ALA A 773 -17.53 -36.98 -11.43
N LYS A 774 -17.83 -38.03 -10.66
CA LYS A 774 -17.39 -39.41 -10.94
C LYS A 774 -17.99 -39.98 -12.23
N LEU A 775 -19.29 -39.73 -12.50
CA LEU A 775 -19.93 -40.11 -13.75
C LEU A 775 -19.32 -39.37 -14.94
N ILE A 776 -19.10 -38.06 -14.82
CA ILE A 776 -18.43 -37.26 -15.85
C ILE A 776 -17.01 -37.78 -16.09
N SER A 777 -16.27 -38.11 -15.04
CA SER A 777 -14.93 -38.72 -15.15
C SER A 777 -15.00 -40.09 -15.90
N GLY A 778 -16.06 -40.88 -15.71
CA GLY A 778 -16.28 -42.10 -16.47
C GLY A 778 -16.38 -41.83 -17.96
N VAL A 779 -17.13 -40.82 -18.36
CA VAL A 779 -17.29 -40.43 -19.78
C VAL A 779 -15.98 -39.89 -20.37
N LEU A 780 -15.22 -39.08 -19.61
CA LEU A 780 -13.92 -38.53 -20.00
C LEU A 780 -12.89 -39.63 -20.26
N ARG A 781 -12.89 -40.71 -19.47
CA ARG A 781 -11.96 -41.86 -19.65
C ARG A 781 -12.13 -42.60 -20.98
N TYR A 782 -13.35 -42.58 -21.55
CA TYR A 782 -13.61 -43.08 -22.88
C TYR A 782 -13.34 -42.06 -23.99
N ARG A 783 -12.67 -40.96 -23.68
CA ARG A 783 -12.30 -39.88 -24.60
C ARG A 783 -13.49 -39.38 -25.45
N MET A 784 -14.69 -39.28 -24.80
CA MET A 784 -15.80 -38.58 -25.43
C MET A 784 -15.36 -37.16 -25.78
N PRO A 785 -15.61 -36.64 -26.98
CA PRO A 785 -15.27 -35.27 -27.34
C PRO A 785 -15.76 -34.27 -26.32
N ILE A 786 -14.92 -33.32 -25.90
CA ILE A 786 -15.18 -32.42 -24.78
C ILE A 786 -16.45 -31.59 -25.01
N ASP A 787 -16.71 -31.15 -26.25
CA ASP A 787 -17.92 -30.43 -26.61
C ASP A 787 -19.20 -31.24 -26.34
N HIS A 788 -19.13 -32.57 -26.51
CA HIS A 788 -20.22 -33.49 -26.21
C HIS A 788 -20.36 -33.67 -24.68
N VAL A 789 -19.26 -33.76 -23.94
CA VAL A 789 -19.30 -33.83 -22.48
C VAL A 789 -19.91 -32.54 -21.90
N ILE A 790 -19.58 -31.39 -22.44
CA ILE A 790 -20.14 -30.09 -22.04
C ILE A 790 -21.64 -30.04 -22.31
N LYS A 791 -22.09 -30.50 -23.48
CA LYS A 791 -23.53 -30.60 -23.79
C LYS A 791 -24.27 -31.55 -22.85
N LEU A 792 -23.63 -32.66 -22.48
CA LEU A 792 -24.19 -33.60 -21.49
C LEU A 792 -24.33 -32.92 -20.13
N VAL A 793 -23.29 -32.23 -19.64
CA VAL A 793 -23.32 -31.50 -18.35
C VAL A 793 -24.41 -30.42 -18.39
N GLY A 794 -24.48 -29.64 -19.46
CA GLY A 794 -25.48 -28.58 -19.64
C GLY A 794 -26.93 -29.09 -19.63
N SER A 795 -27.14 -30.36 -20.05
CA SER A 795 -28.46 -30.98 -20.10
C SER A 795 -28.95 -31.54 -18.74
N LEU A 796 -28.07 -31.60 -17.73
CA LEU A 796 -28.45 -32.07 -16.38
C LEU A 796 -29.52 -31.16 -15.78
N GLN A 797 -30.58 -31.75 -15.24
CA GLN A 797 -31.62 -31.02 -14.49
C GLN A 797 -31.25 -31.07 -12.99
N LEU A 798 -30.68 -29.98 -12.49
CA LEU A 798 -30.40 -29.81 -11.09
C LEU A 798 -31.34 -28.73 -10.53
N ASN A 799 -31.70 -28.80 -9.25
CA ASN A 799 -32.62 -27.87 -8.60
C ASN A 799 -31.95 -26.50 -8.37
N ASP A 800 -31.54 -25.83 -9.45
CA ASP A 800 -30.80 -24.56 -9.41
C ASP A 800 -31.62 -23.43 -10.03
N GLU A 801 -31.88 -22.37 -9.25
CA GLU A 801 -32.55 -21.14 -9.70
C GLU A 801 -31.58 -19.99 -10.05
N SER A 802 -30.26 -20.16 -9.90
CA SER A 802 -29.29 -19.06 -10.05
C SER A 802 -28.56 -19.10 -11.40
N ILE A 803 -28.02 -17.94 -11.80
CA ILE A 803 -27.17 -17.79 -13.00
C ILE A 803 -25.82 -18.51 -12.82
N ASN A 804 -25.32 -18.59 -11.59
CA ASN A 804 -24.07 -19.27 -11.24
C ASN A 804 -24.40 -20.64 -10.64
N THR A 805 -24.36 -21.69 -11.45
CA THR A 805 -24.65 -23.05 -11.06
C THR A 805 -23.43 -23.94 -11.10
N TRP A 806 -23.49 -25.09 -10.42
CA TRP A 806 -22.47 -26.12 -10.50
C TRP A 806 -22.19 -26.58 -11.96
N LYS A 807 -23.25 -26.70 -12.78
CA LYS A 807 -23.14 -27.06 -14.20
C LYS A 807 -22.25 -26.08 -14.95
N ASN A 808 -22.54 -24.79 -14.82
CA ASN A 808 -21.77 -23.72 -15.47
C ASN A 808 -20.31 -23.71 -15.01
N GLY A 809 -20.03 -24.04 -13.74
CA GLY A 809 -18.69 -24.18 -13.21
C GLY A 809 -17.90 -25.35 -13.83
N VAL A 810 -18.56 -26.51 -13.93
CA VAL A 810 -17.97 -27.70 -14.57
C VAL A 810 -17.79 -27.50 -16.09
N GLU A 811 -18.78 -26.91 -16.76
CA GLU A 811 -18.65 -26.55 -18.18
C GLU A 811 -17.44 -25.62 -18.39
N ARG A 812 -17.28 -24.60 -17.58
CA ARG A 812 -16.14 -23.68 -17.66
C ARG A 812 -14.81 -24.42 -17.47
N ALA A 813 -14.75 -25.35 -16.52
CA ALA A 813 -13.54 -26.12 -16.25
C ALA A 813 -13.14 -27.01 -17.43
N LEU A 814 -14.11 -27.47 -18.21
CA LEU A 814 -13.88 -28.36 -19.36
C LEU A 814 -13.74 -27.61 -20.70
N LYS A 815 -14.39 -26.45 -20.88
CA LYS A 815 -14.35 -25.64 -22.11
C LYS A 815 -12.94 -25.29 -22.57
N LYS A 816 -12.02 -25.06 -21.64
CA LYS A 816 -10.62 -24.72 -21.96
C LYS A 816 -9.83 -25.84 -22.67
N TYR A 817 -10.37 -27.05 -22.75
CA TYR A 817 -9.75 -28.19 -23.47
C TYR A 817 -10.38 -28.47 -24.84
N ILE A 818 -11.31 -27.64 -25.30
CA ILE A 818 -11.79 -27.66 -26.67
C ILE A 818 -10.74 -27.02 -27.57
N ALA A 819 -10.35 -27.69 -28.64
CA ALA A 819 -9.38 -27.13 -29.57
C ALA A 819 -9.94 -25.86 -30.23
N ASP A 820 -9.11 -24.82 -30.31
CA ASP A 820 -9.47 -23.57 -30.97
C ASP A 820 -9.87 -23.79 -32.44
N GLY A 821 -10.89 -23.05 -32.89
CA GLY A 821 -11.46 -23.19 -34.23
C GLY A 821 -12.50 -24.32 -34.33
N THR A 822 -12.78 -25.07 -33.27
CA THR A 822 -13.83 -26.08 -33.26
C THR A 822 -15.20 -25.43 -33.44
N GLN A 823 -15.95 -25.81 -34.50
CA GLN A 823 -17.27 -25.24 -34.79
C GLN A 823 -18.32 -25.74 -33.77
N ALA A 824 -19.08 -24.81 -33.16
CA ALA A 824 -20.20 -25.15 -32.28
C ALA A 824 -21.45 -25.47 -33.09
N LYS A 825 -21.48 -26.69 -33.68
CA LYS A 825 -22.59 -27.14 -34.53
C LYS A 825 -23.95 -27.10 -33.82
N GLY A 826 -24.95 -26.54 -34.51
CA GLY A 826 -26.32 -26.40 -33.99
C GLY A 826 -26.53 -25.22 -33.02
N GLN A 827 -25.56 -24.32 -32.89
CA GLN A 827 -25.72 -23.10 -32.13
C GLN A 827 -25.71 -21.88 -33.05
N MET A 828 -26.75 -21.06 -32.93
CA MET A 828 -26.88 -19.79 -33.65
C MET A 828 -26.23 -18.68 -32.87
N CYS A 829 -25.51 -17.81 -33.53
CA CYS A 829 -25.01 -16.59 -32.91
C CYS A 829 -26.16 -15.69 -32.42
N PRO A 830 -26.23 -15.29 -31.15
CA PRO A 830 -27.34 -14.48 -30.67
C PRO A 830 -27.33 -13.03 -31.21
N ALA A 831 -26.19 -12.57 -31.74
CA ALA A 831 -26.06 -11.23 -32.29
C ALA A 831 -26.42 -11.15 -33.77
N CYS A 832 -26.02 -12.13 -34.59
CA CYS A 832 -26.27 -12.10 -36.05
C CYS A 832 -27.16 -13.24 -36.57
N GLY A 833 -27.58 -14.17 -35.70
CA GLY A 833 -28.47 -15.28 -36.08
C GLY A 833 -27.87 -16.34 -37.02
N GLN A 834 -26.53 -16.30 -37.23
CA GLN A 834 -25.86 -17.30 -38.13
C GLN A 834 -25.18 -18.42 -37.32
N GLU A 835 -25.07 -19.60 -37.91
CA GLU A 835 -24.41 -20.79 -37.33
C GLU A 835 -22.88 -20.73 -37.62
N THR A 836 -22.22 -19.68 -37.11
CA THR A 836 -20.79 -19.43 -37.36
C THR A 836 -19.99 -19.28 -36.04
N LEU A 837 -20.50 -19.89 -34.97
CA LEU A 837 -19.82 -19.91 -33.68
C LEU A 837 -18.72 -20.97 -33.68
N VAL A 838 -17.51 -20.56 -33.30
CA VAL A 838 -16.35 -21.43 -33.08
C VAL A 838 -15.86 -21.30 -31.66
N TYR A 839 -15.28 -22.35 -31.09
CA TYR A 839 -14.58 -22.27 -29.82
C TYR A 839 -13.21 -21.64 -30.04
N GLN A 840 -12.87 -20.68 -29.21
CA GLN A 840 -11.56 -20.10 -29.16
C GLN A 840 -11.25 -19.83 -27.68
N GLU A 841 -10.21 -20.47 -27.17
CA GLU A 841 -9.81 -20.42 -25.75
C GLU A 841 -10.97 -20.69 -24.74
N GLY A 842 -11.82 -21.62 -25.09
CA GLY A 842 -12.99 -22.01 -24.30
C GLY A 842 -14.21 -21.09 -24.38
N CYS A 843 -14.14 -20.01 -25.16
CA CYS A 843 -15.23 -19.11 -25.47
C CYS A 843 -15.83 -19.42 -26.86
N LEU A 844 -17.13 -19.09 -27.04
CA LEU A 844 -17.77 -19.15 -28.35
C LEU A 844 -17.63 -17.80 -29.06
N ILE A 845 -16.95 -17.78 -30.20
CA ILE A 845 -16.78 -16.57 -31.00
C ILE A 845 -17.46 -16.77 -32.34
N CYS A 846 -18.25 -15.79 -32.75
CA CYS A 846 -18.87 -15.78 -34.06
C CYS A 846 -17.87 -15.30 -35.14
N THR A 847 -17.53 -16.14 -36.10
CA THR A 847 -16.61 -15.78 -37.17
C THR A 847 -17.20 -14.77 -38.17
N ASN A 848 -18.52 -14.54 -38.12
CA ASN A 848 -19.21 -13.61 -39.03
C ASN A 848 -19.31 -12.19 -38.44
N CYS A 849 -19.66 -12.04 -37.17
CA CYS A 849 -19.89 -10.72 -36.55
C CYS A 849 -18.96 -10.41 -35.38
N GLY A 850 -18.04 -11.31 -35.01
CA GLY A 850 -17.12 -11.11 -33.91
C GLY A 850 -17.75 -11.20 -32.52
N ALA A 851 -19.06 -11.45 -32.42
CA ALA A 851 -19.72 -11.58 -31.12
C ALA A 851 -19.13 -12.77 -30.34
N SER A 852 -18.72 -12.56 -29.11
CA SER A 852 -18.21 -13.62 -28.23
C SER A 852 -19.14 -13.89 -27.07
N ARG A 853 -19.22 -15.16 -26.65
CA ARG A 853 -19.95 -15.61 -25.46
C ARG A 853 -19.03 -16.49 -24.63
N CYS A 854 -18.48 -15.93 -23.56
CA CYS A 854 -17.81 -16.67 -22.52
C CYS A 854 -18.84 -17.01 -21.42
N GLY A 855 -19.04 -18.28 -21.13
CA GLY A 855 -20.05 -18.74 -20.17
C GLY A 855 -19.67 -18.45 -18.73
#